data_d0eac1d03aead0744487abebb45178b5
#
_entry.id   d0eac1d03aead0744487abebb45178b5
#
_cell.length_a   1.000
_cell.length_b   1.000
_cell.length_c   1.000
_cell.angle_alpha   90.00
_cell.angle_beta   90.00
_cell.angle_gamma   90.00
#
_symmetry.space_group_name_H-M   'P 1'
#
loop_
_entity.id
_entity.type
_entity.pdbx_description
1 polymer ?
#
loop_
_entity_poly.entity_id
_entity_poly.type
_entity_poly.pdbx_seq_one_letter_code
_entity_poly.pdbx_strand_id
1 'polypeptide(L)'
;MKKNYFKNLLLSGFFIANSYGAFAQLSFTNSNSRLTSATNSGCPTAVVDWNNDGLDDIIRLDQGKTVFVEVQRTNQTFQSIALGSFVTNSGWAWGMCVVDLDHNGFKDIIAGGSGSGGIKVMMINSDGISATMSTLPNSSFFLQNITAGDFNNDGWIDLFTCDDNNLSKIYVNNGSGSLFPSTTLINFDVTATDDSGNYGSVWTDFDNDGDMDLYIAKCRQGVNSPTDGRRINVLFVNNGDGTYTENADEFNLNIGWQSWTASPGDIDNDGDMDFLITNHDYQSQILLNDGTGHYTDITASTGFNIDDITPIQSVMEDFDNDGLIDLFITGSNARLYKNNGNLTFTRINGLFNSGSMASFAIGDANHDGSIDIFGLYNSIYTTPTNVDDVLWLNDRNNYNFINFDLEGTTSNHGAIGAKVTIYGPWGIQVREVRAGESYGTVNSSMLHFGLGENESVDSAVIRWPSGSSQTLTNLAANQFLVVTENECISPSGLISGSFAICNGQPTTLSATVAGLNYLWSTGETTQSISVSSVGEYNVLISAPSNSCNAISRTITVVENPIETPSISYEGSSLLCAGSVATINAAYGYNSYLWSNGVTTQNLSVTENGVYSLNIQGECGTFTSNTIEVNFGEPVAQPLQETINVPNLGLNSVSINSANTQVFWYDAPGGNLIGTGNPVNVDILNPTTTLYAQNYEVIGGGIYPAGKTNHTGVGASGQYSAQTTNSATLFQVFETCTLKTVKVYTDRPGNREIQLKTSTGTLLMDTLIFIPIDTTIIQLNWEFTPGNYTIGTNSAVNQQIPNNANGNSPRLKRNNSGVSYPYILQDVLSINNSEQGPSVYYYFYDWQVEKAGINCLSELTP
;
A
#
# COMPACT_ATOMS: atom_id res chain seq x y z
N MET A 1 -24.51 -86.78 28.13
CA MET A 1 -25.91 -86.57 27.62
C MET A 1 -26.19 -85.07 27.73
N LYS A 2 -26.44 -84.48 26.61
CA LYS A 2 -27.27 -83.34 26.33
C LYS A 2 -26.64 -82.33 25.39
N LYS A 3 -27.38 -82.14 24.40
CA LYS A 3 -27.22 -81.55 23.10
C LYS A 3 -26.86 -80.07 23.11
N ASN A 4 -25.97 -79.69 22.21
CA ASN A 4 -25.68 -78.36 21.70
C ASN A 4 -26.87 -77.79 20.88
N TYR A 5 -27.16 -76.51 21.12
CA TYR A 5 -27.88 -75.66 20.14
C TYR A 5 -27.03 -74.41 19.86
N PHE A 6 -26.44 -74.37 18.68
CA PHE A 6 -25.91 -73.17 18.06
C PHE A 6 -27.05 -72.25 17.64
N LYS A 7 -27.05 -71.03 18.09
CA LYS A 7 -27.79 -69.93 17.51
C LYS A 7 -26.82 -68.93 16.94
N ASN A 8 -26.86 -68.78 15.59
CA ASN A 8 -26.17 -67.74 14.86
C ASN A 8 -26.77 -66.39 15.24
N LEU A 9 -25.95 -65.46 15.79
CA LEU A 9 -26.27 -64.03 15.93
C LEU A 9 -25.48 -63.34 14.83
N LEU A 10 -26.24 -62.84 13.82
CA LEU A 10 -25.69 -61.85 12.87
C LEU A 10 -25.40 -60.59 13.65
N LEU A 11 -24.12 -60.21 13.84
CA LEU A 11 -23.71 -58.85 14.20
C LEU A 11 -23.76 -57.96 12.93
N SER A 12 -24.86 -57.18 12.78
CA SER A 12 -24.85 -56.02 11.89
C SER A 12 -23.96 -54.96 12.53
N GLY A 13 -22.72 -54.80 12.03
CA GLY A 13 -21.85 -53.69 12.37
C GLY A 13 -22.46 -52.41 11.81
N PHE A 14 -22.93 -51.53 12.68
CA PHE A 14 -23.15 -50.15 12.35
C PHE A 14 -21.77 -49.51 12.27
N PHE A 15 -21.28 -49.24 11.08
CA PHE A 15 -20.23 -48.26 10.83
C PHE A 15 -20.88 -46.88 11.07
N ILE A 16 -20.64 -46.32 12.22
CA ILE A 16 -20.80 -44.87 12.42
C ILE A 16 -19.65 -44.26 11.60
N ALA A 17 -19.96 -43.85 10.39
CA ALA A 17 -19.08 -42.90 9.71
C ALA A 17 -19.18 -41.59 10.52
N ASN A 18 -18.19 -41.34 11.36
CA ASN A 18 -17.92 -39.99 11.79
C ASN A 18 -17.66 -39.18 10.52
N SER A 19 -18.64 -38.44 10.09
CA SER A 19 -18.41 -37.33 9.18
C SER A 19 -17.64 -36.28 10.00
N TYR A 20 -16.32 -36.36 9.99
CA TYR A 20 -15.51 -35.17 10.25
C TYR A 20 -15.96 -34.18 9.17
N GLY A 21 -16.69 -33.14 9.56
CA GLY A 21 -16.86 -31.99 8.73
C GLY A 21 -15.48 -31.56 8.31
N ALA A 22 -15.24 -31.38 7.05
CA ALA A 22 -14.03 -30.70 6.58
C ALA A 22 -14.12 -29.29 7.15
N PHE A 23 -13.41 -29.05 8.24
CA PHE A 23 -13.20 -27.69 8.73
C PHE A 23 -12.52 -26.92 7.61
N ALA A 24 -12.96 -25.72 7.33
CA ALA A 24 -12.32 -24.88 6.34
C ALA A 24 -10.84 -24.74 6.75
N GLN A 25 -9.95 -25.17 5.86
CA GLN A 25 -8.52 -25.01 6.08
C GLN A 25 -8.23 -23.53 6.10
N LEU A 26 -7.44 -23.04 7.07
CA LEU A 26 -6.95 -21.66 7.14
C LEU A 26 -6.41 -21.24 5.78
N SER A 27 -6.87 -20.12 5.26
CA SER A 27 -6.46 -19.57 3.96
C SER A 27 -6.42 -18.04 3.99
N PHE A 28 -5.56 -17.48 3.15
CA PHE A 28 -5.39 -16.04 3.00
C PHE A 28 -5.54 -15.64 1.54
N THR A 29 -6.32 -14.59 1.32
CA THR A 29 -6.56 -14.02 -0.01
C THR A 29 -5.78 -12.73 -0.19
N ASN A 30 -4.98 -12.64 -1.30
CA ASN A 30 -4.34 -11.39 -1.69
C ASN A 30 -5.40 -10.34 -2.04
N SER A 31 -5.47 -9.29 -1.26
CA SER A 31 -6.49 -8.24 -1.32
C SER A 31 -5.94 -6.86 -1.66
N ASN A 32 -4.80 -6.78 -2.36
CA ASN A 32 -4.21 -5.51 -2.81
C ASN A 32 -5.16 -4.64 -3.63
N SER A 33 -6.18 -5.22 -4.24
CA SER A 33 -7.22 -4.47 -4.96
C SER A 33 -8.05 -3.55 -4.05
N ARG A 34 -7.98 -3.70 -2.73
CA ARG A 34 -8.60 -2.80 -1.75
C ARG A 34 -7.72 -1.60 -1.41
N LEU A 35 -6.41 -1.68 -1.66
CA LEU A 35 -5.47 -0.59 -1.41
C LEU A 35 -5.48 0.41 -2.57
N THR A 36 -5.19 1.67 -2.27
CA THR A 36 -5.24 2.76 -3.27
C THR A 36 -4.09 2.72 -4.28
N SER A 37 -2.95 2.14 -3.89
CA SER A 37 -1.76 1.99 -4.75
C SER A 37 -0.87 0.86 -4.26
N ALA A 38 -0.07 0.30 -5.14
CA ALA A 38 1.03 -0.58 -4.76
C ALA A 38 2.15 0.21 -4.07
N THR A 39 2.80 -0.40 -3.08
CA THR A 39 4.02 0.10 -2.44
C THR A 39 5.09 -0.97 -2.43
N ASN A 40 6.34 -0.54 -2.35
CA ASN A 40 7.51 -1.39 -2.18
C ASN A 40 8.25 -0.90 -0.94
N SER A 41 7.76 -1.30 0.22
CA SER A 41 8.31 -0.86 1.50
C SER A 41 9.60 -1.61 1.84
N GLY A 42 10.36 -1.05 2.78
CA GLY A 42 11.45 -1.76 3.43
C GLY A 42 10.93 -2.63 4.57
N CYS A 43 11.53 -2.49 5.77
CA CYS A 43 11.12 -3.26 6.94
C CYS A 43 9.88 -2.71 7.66
N PRO A 44 9.73 -1.38 7.92
CA PRO A 44 8.74 -0.90 8.87
C PRO A 44 7.35 -0.78 8.25
N THR A 45 6.36 -1.25 9.01
CA THR A 45 4.93 -1.08 8.72
C THR A 45 4.12 -1.16 10.01
N ALA A 46 2.85 -0.76 9.96
CA ALA A 46 1.92 -0.95 11.06
C ALA A 46 0.53 -1.29 10.56
N VAL A 47 -0.20 -2.09 11.35
CA VAL A 47 -1.65 -2.24 11.27
C VAL A 47 -2.18 -1.81 12.63
N VAL A 48 -2.84 -0.68 12.70
CA VAL A 48 -3.30 -0.05 13.95
C VAL A 48 -4.52 0.83 13.68
N ASP A 49 -5.40 0.97 14.64
CA ASP A 49 -6.41 2.04 14.62
C ASP A 49 -5.68 3.40 14.78
N TRP A 50 -5.36 4.02 13.63
CA TRP A 50 -4.53 5.23 13.60
C TRP A 50 -5.27 6.50 14.03
N ASN A 51 -6.57 6.56 13.73
CA ASN A 51 -7.42 7.74 13.92
C ASN A 51 -8.44 7.57 15.06
N ASN A 52 -8.31 6.50 15.85
CA ASN A 52 -9.15 6.16 16.99
C ASN A 52 -10.64 6.00 16.63
N ASP A 53 -10.94 5.40 15.45
CA ASP A 53 -12.32 5.15 15.00
C ASP A 53 -12.78 3.70 15.23
N GLY A 54 -11.93 2.83 15.77
CA GLY A 54 -12.19 1.44 16.08
C GLY A 54 -11.92 0.48 14.93
N LEU A 55 -11.32 0.96 13.84
CA LEU A 55 -10.95 0.17 12.68
C LEU A 55 -9.42 0.19 12.49
N ASP A 56 -8.85 -0.96 12.20
CA ASP A 56 -7.41 -1.05 11.95
C ASP A 56 -7.05 -0.45 10.59
N ASP A 57 -6.16 0.55 10.60
CA ASP A 57 -5.60 1.21 9.44
C ASP A 57 -4.22 0.61 9.09
N ILE A 58 -3.74 0.81 7.86
CA ILE A 58 -2.43 0.31 7.44
C ILE A 58 -1.48 1.47 7.19
N ILE A 59 -0.35 1.50 7.89
CA ILE A 59 0.72 2.48 7.68
C ILE A 59 1.82 1.85 6.85
N ARG A 60 2.11 2.44 5.69
CA ARG A 60 3.08 1.97 4.70
C ARG A 60 4.17 3.01 4.49
N LEU A 61 5.41 2.55 4.34
CA LEU A 61 6.55 3.41 4.02
C LEU A 61 7.12 3.06 2.65
N ASP A 62 6.56 3.66 1.60
CA ASP A 62 7.04 3.41 0.23
C ASP A 62 8.51 3.77 0.07
N GLN A 63 9.29 2.86 -0.49
CA GLN A 63 10.76 2.93 -0.59
C GLN A 63 11.44 3.20 0.76
N GLY A 64 10.81 2.75 1.87
CA GLY A 64 11.27 2.95 3.24
C GLY A 64 11.31 4.42 3.69
N LYS A 65 10.54 5.30 3.08
CA LYS A 65 10.61 6.75 3.32
C LYS A 65 9.29 7.48 3.27
N THR A 66 8.46 7.25 2.26
CA THR A 66 7.21 7.99 2.05
C THR A 66 6.09 7.32 2.81
N VAL A 67 5.47 8.08 3.70
CA VAL A 67 4.41 7.58 4.59
C VAL A 67 3.06 7.74 3.92
N PHE A 68 2.36 6.62 3.80
CA PHE A 68 0.97 6.54 3.44
C PHE A 68 0.21 5.85 4.57
N VAL A 69 -0.93 6.40 4.94
CA VAL A 69 -1.91 5.76 5.81
C VAL A 69 -3.09 5.34 4.96
N GLU A 70 -3.36 4.06 4.89
CA GLU A 70 -4.58 3.50 4.31
C GLU A 70 -5.63 3.43 5.42
N VAL A 71 -6.50 4.43 5.48
CA VAL A 71 -7.56 4.51 6.50
C VAL A 71 -8.70 3.58 6.11
N GLN A 72 -8.97 2.60 6.97
CA GLN A 72 -10.07 1.66 6.77
C GLN A 72 -11.42 2.38 6.91
N ARG A 73 -12.39 1.98 6.12
CA ARG A 73 -13.76 2.47 6.17
C ARG A 73 -14.74 1.34 6.56
N THR A 74 -15.85 1.69 7.16
CA THR A 74 -16.91 0.75 7.58
C THR A 74 -17.44 -0.15 6.46
N ASN A 75 -17.23 0.23 5.20
CA ASN A 75 -17.55 -0.57 4.02
C ASN A 75 -16.40 -1.47 3.56
N GLN A 76 -15.36 -1.62 4.36
CA GLN A 76 -14.17 -2.45 4.09
C GLN A 76 -13.31 -1.97 2.90
N THR A 77 -13.39 -0.70 2.53
CA THR A 77 -12.47 -0.04 1.59
C THR A 77 -11.46 0.81 2.35
N PHE A 78 -10.38 1.22 1.68
CA PHE A 78 -9.38 2.11 2.26
C PHE A 78 -9.35 3.47 1.57
N GLN A 79 -9.06 4.50 2.36
CA GLN A 79 -8.74 5.83 1.84
C GLN A 79 -7.28 6.15 2.18
N SER A 80 -6.47 6.45 1.17
CA SER A 80 -5.07 6.79 1.39
C SER A 80 -4.86 8.25 1.75
N ILE A 81 -4.06 8.49 2.79
CA ILE A 81 -3.56 9.80 3.18
C ILE A 81 -2.05 9.79 3.03
N ALA A 82 -1.50 10.73 2.25
CA ALA A 82 -0.06 10.89 2.08
C ALA A 82 0.47 11.94 3.08
N LEU A 83 1.18 11.51 4.10
CA LEU A 83 1.70 12.39 5.16
C LEU A 83 3.08 13.00 4.84
N GLY A 84 3.70 12.62 3.72
CA GLY A 84 5.02 13.08 3.32
C GLY A 84 6.11 12.04 3.53
N SER A 85 7.38 12.47 3.53
CA SER A 85 8.51 11.54 3.58
C SER A 85 9.43 11.84 4.74
N PHE A 86 9.93 10.80 5.39
CA PHE A 86 11.05 10.91 6.30
C PHE A 86 12.30 11.34 5.52
N VAL A 87 12.75 12.56 5.70
CA VAL A 87 14.00 13.05 5.12
C VAL A 87 15.15 12.48 5.95
N THR A 88 15.66 11.33 5.55
CA THR A 88 16.87 10.74 6.10
C THR A 88 18.03 10.99 5.15
N ASN A 89 19.13 11.54 5.61
CA ASN A 89 20.32 11.74 4.79
C ASN A 89 21.03 10.43 4.41
N SER A 90 20.57 9.29 4.92
CA SER A 90 21.21 7.99 4.70
C SER A 90 20.24 6.84 4.97
N GLY A 91 19.89 6.11 3.94
CA GLY A 91 19.25 4.81 4.05
C GLY A 91 17.74 4.86 4.25
N TRP A 92 17.21 3.68 4.54
CA TRP A 92 15.79 3.38 4.77
C TRP A 92 15.51 3.33 6.27
N ALA A 93 14.24 3.48 6.67
CA ALA A 93 13.83 3.20 8.03
C ALA A 93 13.94 1.70 8.33
N TRP A 94 14.33 1.36 9.56
CA TRP A 94 14.45 0.00 10.08
C TRP A 94 13.46 -0.24 11.21
N GLY A 95 13.46 0.64 12.21
CA GLY A 95 12.55 0.62 13.34
C GLY A 95 11.46 1.66 13.17
N MET A 96 10.23 1.30 13.55
CA MET A 96 9.07 2.18 13.60
C MET A 96 8.23 1.89 14.84
N CYS A 97 7.65 2.94 15.42
CA CYS A 97 6.61 2.87 16.42
C CYS A 97 5.47 3.83 16.05
N VAL A 98 4.24 3.47 16.41
CA VAL A 98 3.03 4.25 16.10
C VAL A 98 2.18 4.34 17.34
N VAL A 99 2.15 5.52 17.97
CA VAL A 99 1.46 5.78 19.23
C VAL A 99 1.05 7.27 19.31
N ASP A 100 -0.03 7.56 20.02
CA ASP A 100 -0.47 8.95 20.29
C ASP A 100 0.38 9.54 21.42
N LEU A 101 1.34 10.40 21.09
CA LEU A 101 2.28 11.01 22.05
C LEU A 101 1.72 12.26 22.75
N ASP A 102 0.76 12.96 22.16
CA ASP A 102 0.24 14.23 22.64
C ASP A 102 -1.26 14.20 22.99
N HIS A 103 -1.87 13.03 22.93
CA HIS A 103 -3.29 12.74 23.26
C HIS A 103 -4.26 13.56 22.39
N ASN A 104 -3.93 13.74 21.11
CA ASN A 104 -4.80 14.44 20.17
C ASN A 104 -5.79 13.53 19.41
N GLY A 105 -5.74 12.19 19.66
CA GLY A 105 -6.59 11.18 19.05
C GLY A 105 -6.06 10.58 17.74
N PHE A 106 -4.92 11.06 17.24
CA PHE A 106 -4.22 10.47 16.10
C PHE A 106 -2.88 9.90 16.55
N LYS A 107 -2.57 8.69 16.13
CA LYS A 107 -1.28 8.08 16.46
C LYS A 107 -0.16 8.72 15.63
N ASP A 108 0.90 9.15 16.31
CA ASP A 108 2.13 9.69 15.72
C ASP A 108 3.02 8.57 15.18
N ILE A 109 3.85 8.90 14.19
CA ILE A 109 4.71 7.92 13.55
C ILE A 109 6.18 8.25 13.84
N ILE A 110 6.86 7.34 14.52
CA ILE A 110 8.26 7.47 14.90
C ILE A 110 9.08 6.45 14.11
N ALA A 111 10.10 6.88 13.37
CA ALA A 111 10.92 5.96 12.58
C ALA A 111 12.39 6.40 12.49
N GLY A 112 13.26 5.42 12.35
CA GLY A 112 14.69 5.60 12.17
C GLY A 112 15.36 4.37 11.57
N GLY A 113 16.67 4.48 11.29
CA GLY A 113 17.41 3.36 10.68
C GLY A 113 18.92 3.56 10.75
N SER A 114 19.65 3.00 9.79
CA SER A 114 21.10 3.15 9.71
C SER A 114 21.49 4.55 9.26
N GLY A 115 22.08 5.39 10.08
CA GLY A 115 22.71 6.62 9.64
C GLY A 115 22.64 7.79 10.59
N SER A 116 23.32 8.88 10.21
CA SER A 116 23.51 10.08 11.03
C SER A 116 22.28 11.00 11.08
N GLY A 117 21.18 10.64 10.45
CA GLY A 117 19.97 11.47 10.34
C GLY A 117 19.13 11.57 11.61
N GLY A 118 19.38 10.70 12.58
CA GLY A 118 18.59 10.58 13.81
C GLY A 118 17.19 9.98 13.59
N ILE A 119 16.53 9.64 14.69
CA ILE A 119 15.15 9.13 14.71
C ILE A 119 14.20 10.30 14.48
N LYS A 120 13.29 10.15 13.55
CA LYS A 120 12.28 11.15 13.20
C LYS A 120 10.97 10.87 13.90
N VAL A 121 10.34 11.92 14.37
CA VAL A 121 8.99 11.91 14.92
C VAL A 121 8.13 12.75 13.98
N MET A 122 7.09 12.11 13.43
CA MET A 122 6.07 12.74 12.63
C MET A 122 4.83 12.88 13.52
N MET A 123 4.71 14.04 14.18
CA MET A 123 3.55 14.39 14.99
C MET A 123 2.38 14.68 14.07
N ILE A 124 1.33 13.92 14.18
CA ILE A 124 0.10 14.11 13.39
C ILE A 124 -0.71 15.25 14.00
N ASN A 125 -1.09 16.21 13.18
CA ASN A 125 -1.94 17.29 13.64
C ASN A 125 -3.40 16.82 13.84
N SER A 126 -4.18 17.54 14.62
CA SER A 126 -5.58 17.24 14.91
C SER A 126 -6.51 17.29 13.68
N ASP A 127 -5.98 17.67 12.49
CA ASP A 127 -6.71 17.57 11.23
C ASP A 127 -6.65 16.17 10.60
N GLY A 128 -5.77 15.28 11.11
CA GLY A 128 -5.59 13.92 10.63
C GLY A 128 -5.02 13.78 9.19
N ILE A 129 -4.63 14.89 8.54
CA ILE A 129 -4.13 14.89 7.16
C ILE A 129 -2.81 15.61 6.99
N SER A 130 -2.32 16.25 8.03
CA SER A 130 -1.03 16.96 8.04
C SER A 130 -0.20 16.54 9.25
N ALA A 131 1.12 16.72 9.16
CA ALA A 131 2.02 16.32 10.21
C ALA A 131 3.16 17.34 10.40
N THR A 132 3.65 17.45 11.63
CA THR A 132 4.85 18.23 11.99
C THR A 132 6.01 17.28 12.25
N MET A 133 7.12 17.43 11.52
CA MET A 133 8.27 16.54 11.67
C MET A 133 9.34 17.15 12.56
N SER A 134 9.83 16.35 13.51
CA SER A 134 10.96 16.66 14.37
C SER A 134 12.01 15.53 14.37
N THR A 135 13.10 15.69 15.11
CA THR A 135 14.13 14.66 15.31
C THR A 135 14.38 14.50 16.79
N LEU A 136 14.38 13.27 17.29
CA LEU A 136 14.70 12.99 18.68
C LEU A 136 16.12 13.48 19.03
N PRO A 137 16.30 14.10 20.18
CA PRO A 137 17.61 14.57 20.60
C PRO A 137 18.57 13.39 20.85
N ASN A 138 19.84 13.53 20.49
CA ASN A 138 20.89 12.51 20.68
C ASN A 138 20.59 11.12 20.06
N SER A 139 19.81 11.08 18.98
CA SER A 139 19.35 9.86 18.30
C SER A 139 20.12 9.51 17.02
N SER A 140 21.31 10.10 16.80
CA SER A 140 22.17 9.80 15.64
C SER A 140 22.94 8.49 15.84
N PHE A 141 22.23 7.36 15.77
CA PHE A 141 22.76 6.00 15.89
C PHE A 141 21.99 5.04 14.95
N PHE A 142 22.43 3.78 14.89
CA PHE A 142 21.74 2.76 14.12
C PHE A 142 20.58 2.20 14.94
N LEU A 143 19.37 2.64 14.63
CA LEU A 143 18.16 2.12 15.23
C LEU A 143 17.78 0.77 14.60
N GLN A 144 17.69 -0.28 15.42
CA GLN A 144 17.20 -1.59 15.00
C GLN A 144 15.71 -1.75 15.27
N ASN A 145 15.26 -1.41 16.47
CA ASN A 145 13.86 -1.47 16.88
C ASN A 145 13.48 -0.29 17.78
N ILE A 146 12.19 -0.02 17.87
CA ILE A 146 11.61 0.96 18.76
C ILE A 146 10.27 0.46 19.30
N THR A 147 10.09 0.53 20.60
CA THR A 147 8.86 0.16 21.29
C THR A 147 8.42 1.30 22.23
N ALA A 148 7.15 1.29 22.59
CA ALA A 148 6.59 2.33 23.43
C ALA A 148 5.84 1.73 24.64
N GLY A 149 5.79 2.52 25.71
CA GLY A 149 5.10 2.21 26.95
C GLY A 149 5.20 3.37 27.89
N ASP A 150 4.49 3.34 29.01
CA ASP A 150 4.62 4.29 30.09
C ASP A 150 5.59 3.70 31.12
N PHE A 151 6.89 3.95 30.94
CA PHE A 151 7.96 3.31 31.72
C PHE A 151 8.22 3.95 33.08
N ASN A 152 7.59 5.09 33.35
CA ASN A 152 7.73 5.80 34.62
C ASN A 152 6.38 5.94 35.36
N ASN A 153 5.31 5.35 34.81
CA ASN A 153 3.94 5.38 35.34
C ASN A 153 3.39 6.80 35.56
N ASP A 154 3.68 7.73 34.63
CA ASP A 154 3.17 9.11 34.70
C ASP A 154 1.93 9.35 33.81
N GLY A 155 1.45 8.32 33.09
CA GLY A 155 0.28 8.35 32.21
C GLY A 155 0.62 8.75 30.77
N TRP A 156 1.87 9.04 30.45
CA TRP A 156 2.31 9.42 29.11
C TRP A 156 3.19 8.36 28.47
N ILE A 157 3.07 8.25 27.18
CA ILE A 157 3.81 7.23 26.42
C ILE A 157 5.26 7.69 26.23
N ASP A 158 6.18 6.86 26.69
CA ASP A 158 7.63 6.93 26.51
C ASP A 158 8.08 6.03 25.36
N LEU A 159 9.33 6.20 24.89
CA LEU A 159 9.92 5.36 23.84
C LEU A 159 11.18 4.66 24.33
N PHE A 160 11.29 3.37 23.97
CA PHE A 160 12.54 2.61 24.08
C PHE A 160 13.12 2.36 22.68
N THR A 161 14.46 2.47 22.53
CA THR A 161 15.15 2.36 21.25
C THR A 161 16.34 1.41 21.33
N CYS A 162 16.40 0.41 20.45
CA CYS A 162 17.54 -0.49 20.29
C CYS A 162 18.62 0.14 19.41
N ASP A 163 19.79 0.39 19.97
CA ASP A 163 20.99 0.85 19.23
C ASP A 163 21.89 -0.35 18.91
N ASP A 164 22.15 -0.63 17.63
CA ASP A 164 23.03 -1.72 17.22
C ASP A 164 24.50 -1.50 17.60
N ASN A 165 24.93 -0.25 17.76
CA ASN A 165 26.34 0.10 17.92
C ASN A 165 26.72 0.55 19.31
N ASN A 166 25.74 0.83 20.17
CA ASN A 166 25.93 1.32 21.52
C ASN A 166 24.83 0.79 22.44
N LEU A 167 24.84 1.26 23.70
CA LEU A 167 23.76 1.01 24.66
C LEU A 167 22.42 1.62 24.15
N SER A 168 21.37 0.89 24.40
CA SER A 168 19.98 1.33 24.13
C SER A 168 19.59 2.58 24.90
N LYS A 169 18.49 3.24 24.51
CA LYS A 169 18.03 4.50 25.14
C LYS A 169 16.54 4.51 25.39
N ILE A 170 16.16 5.17 26.48
CA ILE A 170 14.78 5.55 26.75
C ILE A 170 14.64 7.06 26.50
N TYR A 171 13.50 7.42 25.91
CA TYR A 171 13.07 8.81 25.77
C TYR A 171 11.77 9.01 26.53
N VAL A 172 11.80 9.85 27.55
CA VAL A 172 10.65 10.12 28.42
C VAL A 172 9.83 11.28 27.85
N ASN A 173 8.52 11.13 27.82
CA ASN A 173 7.57 12.16 27.41
C ASN A 173 7.40 13.19 28.55
N ASN A 174 7.33 14.45 28.20
CA ASN A 174 7.18 15.54 29.18
C ASN A 174 5.71 15.91 29.48
N GLY A 175 4.77 15.08 29.08
CA GLY A 175 3.34 15.37 29.24
C GLY A 175 2.75 16.30 28.18
N SER A 176 3.39 16.38 26.99
CA SER A 176 2.91 17.18 25.87
C SER A 176 3.45 16.72 24.51
N GLY A 177 3.80 15.44 24.37
CA GLY A 177 4.34 14.87 23.13
C GLY A 177 5.82 15.15 22.88
N SER A 178 6.53 15.85 23.77
CA SER A 178 7.95 16.13 23.60
C SER A 178 8.81 15.11 24.37
N LEU A 179 9.75 14.48 23.68
CA LEU A 179 10.54 13.37 24.17
C LEU A 179 12.00 13.75 24.49
N PHE A 180 12.49 13.34 25.64
CA PHE A 180 13.84 13.64 26.14
C PHE A 180 14.57 12.36 26.58
N PRO A 181 15.86 12.17 26.23
CA PRO A 181 16.58 10.98 26.63
C PRO A 181 16.73 10.91 28.15
N SER A 182 16.38 9.77 28.74
CA SER A 182 16.63 9.44 30.16
C SER A 182 17.87 8.55 30.29
N THR A 183 18.69 8.82 31.33
CA THR A 183 19.84 7.98 31.69
C THR A 183 19.70 7.40 33.09
N THR A 184 18.57 7.59 33.74
CA THR A 184 18.34 7.24 35.14
C THR A 184 17.26 6.19 35.34
N LEU A 185 16.39 5.97 34.35
CA LEU A 185 15.26 5.05 34.51
C LEU A 185 15.74 3.58 34.43
N ILE A 186 16.51 3.22 33.39
CA ILE A 186 17.16 1.92 33.26
C ILE A 186 18.65 2.11 32.99
N ASN A 187 19.49 1.36 33.71
CA ASN A 187 20.92 1.28 33.44
C ASN A 187 21.20 0.09 32.49
N PHE A 188 21.49 0.39 31.21
CA PHE A 188 21.83 -0.62 30.21
C PHE A 188 23.30 -1.05 30.22
N ASP A 189 24.18 -0.43 30.99
CA ASP A 189 25.61 -0.80 31.15
C ASP A 189 25.73 -1.83 32.28
N VAL A 190 25.29 -3.07 32.00
CA VAL A 190 25.20 -4.14 33.03
C VAL A 190 26.35 -5.13 33.00
N THR A 191 27.03 -5.29 31.85
CA THR A 191 28.24 -6.12 31.72
C THR A 191 29.31 -5.41 30.91
N ALA A 192 30.59 -5.73 31.19
CA ALA A 192 31.74 -5.05 30.57
C ALA A 192 31.84 -5.22 29.03
N THR A 193 31.08 -6.11 28.42
CA THR A 193 31.06 -6.36 26.97
C THR A 193 29.66 -6.13 26.37
N ASP A 194 28.71 -5.70 27.17
CA ASP A 194 27.33 -5.42 26.72
C ASP A 194 27.19 -3.95 26.27
N ASP A 195 27.83 -3.63 25.16
CA ASP A 195 27.91 -2.28 24.63
C ASP A 195 27.23 -2.11 23.27
N SER A 196 26.60 -3.15 22.71
CA SER A 196 26.03 -3.12 21.35
C SER A 196 25.24 -4.39 21.01
N GLY A 197 24.68 -4.47 19.77
CA GLY A 197 23.98 -5.65 19.30
C GLY A 197 22.52 -5.77 19.75
N ASN A 198 21.88 -4.66 20.11
CA ASN A 198 20.48 -4.62 20.53
C ASN A 198 19.58 -4.58 19.29
N TYR A 199 18.76 -5.63 19.11
CA TYR A 199 17.93 -5.82 17.91
C TYR A 199 16.44 -5.71 18.21
N GLY A 200 15.76 -6.82 18.48
CA GLY A 200 14.36 -6.82 18.85
C GLY A 200 14.16 -6.55 20.33
N SER A 201 13.09 -5.90 20.69
CA SER A 201 12.70 -5.68 22.09
C SER A 201 11.19 -5.86 22.24
N VAL A 202 10.81 -6.30 23.42
CA VAL A 202 9.40 -6.44 23.80
C VAL A 202 9.24 -6.14 25.29
N TRP A 203 8.14 -5.48 25.60
CA TRP A 203 7.66 -5.26 26.95
C TRP A 203 6.53 -6.22 27.26
N THR A 204 6.61 -6.95 28.36
CA THR A 204 5.60 -7.93 28.80
C THR A 204 5.71 -8.18 30.30
N ASP A 205 4.62 -8.46 30.95
CA ASP A 205 4.55 -8.91 32.37
C ASP A 205 4.85 -10.42 32.40
N PHE A 206 6.17 -10.78 32.38
CA PHE A 206 6.63 -12.16 32.18
C PHE A 206 6.43 -13.04 33.43
N ASP A 207 6.42 -12.47 34.63
CA ASP A 207 6.30 -13.16 35.90
C ASP A 207 4.94 -12.95 36.61
N ASN A 208 3.99 -12.29 35.92
CA ASN A 208 2.61 -12.05 36.35
C ASN A 208 2.49 -11.17 37.60
N ASP A 209 3.47 -10.32 37.89
CA ASP A 209 3.40 -9.41 39.04
C ASP A 209 2.59 -8.12 38.75
N GLY A 210 2.33 -7.82 37.47
CA GLY A 210 1.52 -6.71 37.01
C GLY A 210 2.29 -5.51 36.51
N ASP A 211 3.62 -5.58 36.56
CA ASP A 211 4.53 -4.56 36.03
C ASP A 211 5.11 -5.00 34.70
N MET A 212 5.41 -4.06 33.82
CA MET A 212 5.99 -4.37 32.50
C MET A 212 7.51 -4.49 32.57
N ASP A 213 8.04 -5.62 32.11
CA ASP A 213 9.45 -5.93 32.01
C ASP A 213 9.95 -5.77 30.58
N LEU A 214 11.25 -5.57 30.43
CA LEU A 214 11.88 -5.37 29.11
C LEU A 214 12.80 -6.53 28.75
N TYR A 215 12.44 -7.27 27.71
CA TYR A 215 13.34 -8.27 27.10
C TYR A 215 13.95 -7.74 25.80
N ILE A 216 15.28 -7.90 25.64
CA ILE A 216 16.03 -7.44 24.45
C ILE A 216 16.72 -8.63 23.82
N ALA A 217 16.35 -8.96 22.59
CA ALA A 217 17.04 -9.92 21.74
C ALA A 217 18.33 -9.32 21.18
N LYS A 218 19.43 -10.03 21.21
CA LYS A 218 20.74 -9.52 20.83
C LYS A 218 21.40 -10.31 19.71
N CYS A 219 21.84 -9.53 18.70
CA CYS A 219 22.55 -10.04 17.54
C CYS A 219 23.70 -9.10 17.19
N ARG A 220 24.90 -9.62 17.08
CA ARG A 220 26.06 -8.78 16.69
C ARG A 220 26.86 -9.44 15.58
N GLN A 221 26.85 -8.82 14.42
CA GLN A 221 27.61 -9.31 13.27
C GLN A 221 29.11 -9.39 13.58
N GLY A 222 29.72 -10.54 13.28
CA GLY A 222 31.15 -10.77 13.48
C GLY A 222 31.53 -11.21 14.89
N VAL A 223 30.60 -11.30 15.83
CA VAL A 223 30.80 -11.87 17.17
C VAL A 223 30.38 -13.34 17.16
N ASN A 224 31.32 -14.27 17.35
CA ASN A 224 31.06 -15.70 17.23
C ASN A 224 30.97 -16.43 18.58
N SER A 225 31.40 -15.80 19.68
CA SER A 225 31.34 -16.44 21.01
C SER A 225 29.94 -16.29 21.60
N PRO A 226 29.25 -17.40 21.93
CA PRO A 226 27.91 -17.33 22.55
C PRO A 226 27.95 -16.78 23.99
N THR A 227 29.14 -16.53 24.56
CA THR A 227 29.33 -15.92 25.88
C THR A 227 29.75 -14.46 25.82
N ASP A 228 29.69 -13.83 24.66
CA ASP A 228 29.97 -12.41 24.50
C ASP A 228 28.71 -11.61 24.80
N GLY A 229 28.78 -10.61 25.69
CA GLY A 229 27.63 -9.81 26.12
C GLY A 229 26.86 -9.12 24.99
N ARG A 230 27.51 -8.88 23.84
CA ARG A 230 26.87 -8.28 22.66
C ARG A 230 25.89 -9.19 21.94
N ARG A 231 25.77 -10.43 22.36
CA ARG A 231 24.86 -11.42 21.78
C ARG A 231 24.09 -12.24 22.82
N ILE A 232 24.30 -11.97 24.10
CA ILE A 232 23.51 -12.58 25.18
C ILE A 232 22.27 -11.70 25.38
N ASN A 233 21.09 -12.28 25.19
CA ASN A 233 19.83 -11.61 25.44
C ASN A 233 19.74 -11.17 26.91
N VAL A 234 19.10 -10.05 27.17
CA VAL A 234 18.95 -9.45 28.51
C VAL A 234 17.49 -9.26 28.87
N LEU A 235 17.19 -9.42 30.16
CA LEU A 235 15.88 -9.15 30.74
C LEU A 235 16.02 -8.13 31.86
N PHE A 236 15.39 -6.97 31.71
CA PHE A 236 15.31 -5.97 32.75
C PHE A 236 13.97 -6.11 33.47
N VAL A 237 14.01 -6.72 34.64
CA VAL A 237 12.85 -6.92 35.52
C VAL A 237 12.49 -5.60 36.20
N ASN A 238 11.23 -5.22 36.15
CA ASN A 238 10.70 -4.07 36.87
C ASN A 238 10.55 -4.44 38.37
N ASN A 239 11.11 -3.65 39.26
CA ASN A 239 11.07 -3.95 40.70
C ASN A 239 9.81 -3.35 41.39
N GLY A 240 8.87 -2.77 40.64
CA GLY A 240 7.66 -2.10 41.18
C GLY A 240 7.91 -0.79 41.94
N ASP A 241 9.15 -0.36 42.03
CA ASP A 241 9.55 0.89 42.72
C ASP A 241 10.12 1.96 41.78
N GLY A 242 9.95 1.76 40.45
CA GLY A 242 10.49 2.63 39.40
C GLY A 242 11.95 2.34 39.05
N THR A 243 12.52 1.23 39.51
CA THR A 243 13.86 0.73 39.15
C THR A 243 13.78 -0.59 38.41
N TYR A 244 14.82 -0.90 37.65
CA TYR A 244 14.92 -2.17 36.88
C TYR A 244 16.21 -2.89 37.20
N THR A 245 16.16 -4.21 37.23
CA THR A 245 17.32 -5.09 37.47
C THR A 245 17.48 -6.07 36.30
N GLU A 246 18.68 -6.15 35.70
CA GLU A 246 18.97 -7.17 34.71
C GLU A 246 19.11 -8.53 35.40
N ASN A 247 18.30 -9.52 34.97
CA ASN A 247 18.22 -10.83 35.64
C ASN A 247 17.89 -12.01 34.67
N ALA A 248 18.26 -11.91 33.39
CA ALA A 248 17.97 -12.93 32.38
C ALA A 248 18.54 -14.31 32.75
N ASP A 249 19.67 -14.38 33.49
CA ASP A 249 20.32 -15.65 33.91
C ASP A 249 19.47 -16.45 34.90
N GLU A 250 18.80 -15.79 35.84
CA GLU A 250 17.92 -16.42 36.81
C GLU A 250 16.73 -17.11 36.14
N PHE A 251 16.17 -16.48 35.13
CA PHE A 251 14.96 -16.93 34.46
C PHE A 251 15.20 -17.81 33.22
N ASN A 252 16.46 -18.21 32.95
CA ASN A 252 16.90 -18.97 31.77
C ASN A 252 16.64 -18.26 30.42
N LEU A 253 16.67 -16.96 30.44
CA LEU A 253 16.44 -16.10 29.26
C LEU A 253 17.74 -15.48 28.69
N ASN A 254 18.90 -15.74 29.30
CA ASN A 254 20.23 -15.27 28.86
C ASN A 254 20.77 -16.01 27.63
N ILE A 255 19.96 -16.09 26.59
CA ILE A 255 20.25 -16.80 25.34
C ILE A 255 21.40 -16.15 24.59
N GLY A 256 22.43 -16.90 24.26
CA GLY A 256 23.66 -16.44 23.59
C GLY A 256 23.74 -16.72 22.09
N TRP A 257 22.59 -17.01 21.43
CA TRP A 257 22.49 -17.20 19.99
C TRP A 257 22.19 -15.87 19.31
N GLN A 258 22.54 -15.68 18.04
CA GLN A 258 22.25 -14.43 17.31
C GLN A 258 20.72 -14.20 17.18
N SER A 259 20.11 -13.74 18.27
CA SER A 259 18.66 -13.60 18.39
C SER A 259 18.21 -12.29 17.73
N TRP A 260 17.17 -12.36 16.89
CA TRP A 260 16.62 -11.16 16.22
C TRP A 260 15.38 -10.64 16.91
N THR A 261 14.45 -11.52 17.27
CA THR A 261 13.19 -11.13 17.90
C THR A 261 12.81 -12.11 18.99
N ALA A 262 12.01 -11.62 19.92
CA ALA A 262 11.26 -12.41 20.88
C ALA A 262 9.81 -11.97 20.82
N SER A 263 8.88 -12.93 20.73
CA SER A 263 7.45 -12.70 20.70
C SER A 263 6.80 -13.42 21.88
N PRO A 264 6.12 -12.74 22.79
CA PRO A 264 5.43 -13.35 23.91
C PRO A 264 4.00 -13.76 23.54
N GLY A 265 3.51 -14.85 24.17
CA GLY A 265 2.15 -15.33 24.05
C GLY A 265 1.90 -16.57 24.89
N ASP A 266 0.71 -16.76 25.39
CA ASP A 266 0.28 -17.91 26.21
C ASP A 266 -0.10 -19.07 25.27
N ILE A 267 0.87 -19.98 24.96
CA ILE A 267 0.68 -21.03 23.94
C ILE A 267 -0.09 -22.25 24.43
N ASP A 268 -0.25 -22.43 25.72
CA ASP A 268 -0.96 -23.57 26.31
C ASP A 268 -2.18 -23.17 27.15
N ASN A 269 -2.51 -21.87 27.16
CA ASN A 269 -3.65 -21.30 27.87
C ASN A 269 -3.59 -21.56 29.38
N ASP A 270 -2.41 -21.43 29.99
CA ASP A 270 -2.23 -21.55 31.44
C ASP A 270 -2.16 -20.19 32.15
N GLY A 271 -2.07 -19.09 31.39
CA GLY A 271 -2.12 -17.71 31.88
C GLY A 271 -0.76 -17.02 31.95
N ASP A 272 0.31 -17.70 31.55
CA ASP A 272 1.66 -17.20 31.60
C ASP A 272 2.18 -16.86 30.20
N MET A 273 3.08 -15.88 30.08
CA MET A 273 3.65 -15.50 28.79
C MET A 273 4.84 -16.37 28.45
N ASP A 274 4.71 -17.17 27.38
CA ASP A 274 5.77 -17.93 26.76
C ASP A 274 6.52 -17.11 25.72
N PHE A 275 7.68 -17.57 25.24
CA PHE A 275 8.44 -16.88 24.21
C PHE A 275 8.71 -17.72 22.97
N LEU A 276 8.51 -17.12 21.80
CA LEU A 276 9.10 -17.57 20.53
C LEU A 276 10.29 -16.67 20.20
N ILE A 277 11.52 -17.24 20.20
CA ILE A 277 12.75 -16.52 19.92
C ILE A 277 13.30 -16.93 18.55
N THR A 278 13.50 -15.96 17.65
CA THR A 278 14.13 -16.21 16.35
C THR A 278 15.66 -16.06 16.46
N ASN A 279 16.40 -17.05 15.96
CA ASN A 279 17.87 -17.09 16.00
C ASN A 279 18.46 -17.29 14.60
N HIS A 280 19.63 -16.70 14.32
CA HIS A 280 20.32 -16.82 13.03
C HIS A 280 21.40 -17.89 12.96
N ASP A 281 22.08 -18.19 14.06
CA ASP A 281 23.17 -19.15 14.10
C ASP A 281 22.87 -20.40 14.94
N TYR A 282 21.60 -20.52 15.36
CA TYR A 282 21.04 -21.67 16.05
C TYR A 282 19.56 -21.81 15.66
N GLN A 283 18.93 -22.96 15.96
CA GLN A 283 17.48 -23.10 15.77
C GLN A 283 16.72 -22.05 16.59
N SER A 284 15.64 -21.53 16.04
CA SER A 284 14.70 -20.70 16.81
C SER A 284 14.04 -21.53 17.91
N GLN A 285 13.68 -20.90 19.01
CA GLN A 285 13.30 -21.57 20.24
C GLN A 285 11.89 -21.22 20.68
N ILE A 286 11.15 -22.20 21.17
CA ILE A 286 9.93 -22.04 21.95
C ILE A 286 10.30 -22.30 23.41
N LEU A 287 10.12 -21.27 24.23
CA LEU A 287 10.45 -21.29 25.64
C LEU A 287 9.13 -21.22 26.43
N LEU A 288 8.85 -22.26 27.21
CA LEU A 288 7.65 -22.38 28.04
C LEU A 288 7.93 -21.80 29.42
N ASN A 289 7.08 -20.89 29.90
CA ASN A 289 7.06 -20.35 31.24
C ASN A 289 6.45 -21.38 32.21
N ASP A 290 6.87 -21.40 33.45
CA ASP A 290 6.35 -22.30 34.49
C ASP A 290 5.40 -21.60 35.50
N GLY A 291 4.97 -20.39 35.18
CA GLY A 291 4.13 -19.54 36.03
C GLY A 291 4.88 -18.79 37.16
N THR A 292 6.17 -18.93 37.18
CA THR A 292 7.07 -18.22 38.12
C THR A 292 8.15 -17.42 37.40
N GLY A 293 8.00 -17.24 36.09
CA GLY A 293 8.95 -16.54 35.22
C GLY A 293 10.15 -17.39 34.78
N HIS A 294 10.26 -18.66 35.17
CA HIS A 294 11.36 -19.50 34.72
C HIS A 294 11.02 -20.27 33.44
N TYR A 295 11.88 -20.17 32.44
CA TYR A 295 11.65 -20.72 31.13
C TYR A 295 12.36 -22.03 30.85
N THR A 296 11.69 -22.91 30.11
CA THR A 296 12.22 -24.20 29.63
C THR A 296 12.13 -24.28 28.12
N ASP A 297 13.25 -24.59 27.42
CA ASP A 297 13.24 -24.83 25.98
C ASP A 297 12.53 -26.14 25.65
N ILE A 298 11.35 -26.06 25.04
CA ILE A 298 10.54 -27.19 24.62
C ILE A 298 10.61 -27.50 23.13
N THR A 299 11.34 -26.71 22.35
CA THR A 299 11.34 -26.71 20.88
C THR A 299 11.41 -28.13 20.28
N ALA A 300 12.31 -28.97 20.77
CA ALA A 300 12.54 -30.31 20.21
C ALA A 300 11.31 -31.24 20.28
N SER A 301 10.38 -31.01 21.20
CA SER A 301 9.16 -31.82 21.39
C SER A 301 7.93 -31.28 20.63
N THR A 302 7.99 -30.09 20.07
CA THR A 302 6.82 -29.36 19.55
C THR A 302 6.51 -29.62 18.07
N GLY A 303 7.43 -30.20 17.31
CA GLY A 303 7.32 -30.29 15.85
C GLY A 303 7.63 -28.99 15.09
N PHE A 304 7.96 -27.91 15.81
CA PHE A 304 8.37 -26.65 15.22
C PHE A 304 9.78 -26.76 14.60
N ASN A 305 9.92 -26.36 13.34
CA ASN A 305 11.21 -26.31 12.65
C ASN A 305 11.16 -25.29 11.51
N ILE A 306 12.06 -24.32 11.55
CA ILE A 306 12.24 -23.26 10.54
C ILE A 306 13.66 -23.22 9.95
N ASP A 307 14.42 -24.33 10.02
CA ASP A 307 15.79 -24.42 9.48
C ASP A 307 15.87 -24.18 7.96
N ASP A 308 14.72 -24.20 7.27
CA ASP A 308 14.60 -23.94 5.83
C ASP A 308 14.49 -22.45 5.47
N ILE A 309 14.49 -21.54 6.45
CA ILE A 309 14.47 -20.10 6.25
C ILE A 309 15.52 -19.40 7.13
N THR A 310 15.87 -18.17 6.78
CA THR A 310 16.54 -17.23 7.68
C THR A 310 15.46 -16.40 8.35
N PRO A 311 15.13 -16.63 9.63
CA PRO A 311 14.03 -15.92 10.29
C PRO A 311 14.45 -14.50 10.65
N ILE A 312 13.52 -13.56 10.56
CA ILE A 312 13.73 -12.16 10.95
C ILE A 312 12.70 -11.75 11.99
N GLN A 313 11.44 -12.01 11.73
CA GLN A 313 10.33 -11.52 12.54
C GLN A 313 9.39 -12.66 12.90
N SER A 314 8.74 -12.54 14.05
CA SER A 314 7.74 -13.50 14.52
C SER A 314 6.61 -12.79 15.23
N VAL A 315 5.47 -13.46 15.34
CA VAL A 315 4.35 -13.12 16.21
C VAL A 315 3.64 -14.40 16.65
N MET A 316 3.01 -14.32 17.80
CA MET A 316 2.19 -15.37 18.41
C MET A 316 0.76 -14.85 18.50
N GLU A 317 -0.18 -15.43 17.68
CA GLU A 317 -1.58 -14.99 17.59
C GLU A 317 -2.49 -16.12 17.12
N ASP A 318 -3.79 -16.05 17.44
CA ASP A 318 -4.80 -17.03 17.00
C ASP A 318 -5.33 -16.67 15.62
N PHE A 319 -4.77 -17.27 14.58
CA PHE A 319 -5.14 -16.98 13.18
C PHE A 319 -6.40 -17.72 12.72
N ASP A 320 -6.83 -18.79 13.37
CA ASP A 320 -7.99 -19.56 12.93
C ASP A 320 -9.17 -19.51 13.92
N ASN A 321 -9.12 -18.65 14.93
CA ASN A 321 -10.15 -18.42 15.93
C ASN A 321 -10.52 -19.67 16.75
N ASP A 322 -9.62 -20.65 16.87
CA ASP A 322 -9.89 -21.87 17.64
C ASP A 322 -9.62 -21.70 19.16
N GLY A 323 -9.07 -20.56 19.56
CA GLY A 323 -8.72 -20.24 20.94
C GLY A 323 -7.31 -20.62 21.35
N LEU A 324 -6.47 -21.09 20.42
CA LEU A 324 -5.09 -21.48 20.66
C LEU A 324 -4.16 -20.54 19.87
N ILE A 325 -3.09 -20.08 20.48
CA ILE A 325 -2.10 -19.22 19.83
C ILE A 325 -1.29 -20.01 18.82
N ASP A 326 -1.29 -19.57 17.55
CA ASP A 326 -0.46 -20.04 16.46
C ASP A 326 0.85 -19.27 16.38
N LEU A 327 1.80 -19.76 15.56
CA LEU A 327 3.11 -19.13 15.37
C LEU A 327 3.25 -18.67 13.91
N PHE A 328 3.50 -17.38 13.69
CA PHE A 328 3.82 -16.84 12.38
C PHE A 328 5.23 -16.26 12.36
N ILE A 329 6.07 -16.72 11.43
CA ILE A 329 7.47 -16.35 11.31
C ILE A 329 7.76 -15.96 9.88
N THR A 330 8.49 -14.85 9.69
CA THR A 330 8.93 -14.37 8.38
C THR A 330 10.44 -14.15 8.32
N GLY A 331 10.92 -13.92 7.09
CA GLY A 331 12.34 -13.76 6.80
C GLY A 331 12.61 -14.04 5.33
N SER A 332 13.50 -15.01 5.01
CA SER A 332 13.71 -15.43 3.61
C SER A 332 12.47 -16.09 3.00
N ASN A 333 11.48 -16.44 3.81
CA ASN A 333 10.13 -16.88 3.42
C ASN A 333 9.20 -16.77 4.65
N ALA A 334 7.88 -16.87 4.45
CA ALA A 334 6.89 -16.91 5.54
C ALA A 334 6.54 -18.34 5.94
N ARG A 335 6.30 -18.57 7.24
CA ARG A 335 5.91 -19.84 7.83
C ARG A 335 4.83 -19.62 8.87
N LEU A 336 3.72 -20.32 8.75
CA LEU A 336 2.65 -20.35 9.75
C LEU A 336 2.53 -21.78 10.30
N TYR A 337 2.47 -21.88 11.62
CA TYR A 337 2.32 -23.11 12.36
C TYR A 337 1.08 -23.03 13.22
N LYS A 338 0.12 -23.91 12.92
CA LYS A 338 -1.08 -24.09 13.73
C LYS A 338 -0.76 -24.81 15.02
N ASN A 339 -1.24 -24.29 16.13
CA ASN A 339 -1.22 -24.96 17.43
C ASN A 339 -2.25 -26.11 17.47
N ASN A 340 -1.83 -27.27 17.94
CA ASN A 340 -2.71 -28.46 18.05
C ASN A 340 -3.29 -28.66 19.46
N GLY A 341 -3.04 -27.72 20.41
CA GLY A 341 -3.57 -27.76 21.79
C GLY A 341 -2.86 -28.71 22.75
N ASN A 342 -1.66 -29.19 22.41
CA ASN A 342 -0.89 -30.13 23.23
C ASN A 342 0.61 -29.81 23.19
N LEU A 343 0.96 -28.54 23.07
CA LEU A 343 2.33 -28.03 22.88
C LEU A 343 3.01 -28.62 21.63
N THR A 344 2.22 -28.95 20.61
CA THR A 344 2.75 -29.34 19.30
C THR A 344 2.18 -28.45 18.21
N PHE A 345 2.96 -28.22 17.16
CA PHE A 345 2.60 -27.33 16.08
C PHE A 345 2.64 -28.05 14.73
N THR A 346 1.69 -27.73 13.84
CA THR A 346 1.64 -28.25 12.48
C THR A 346 1.82 -27.14 11.48
N ARG A 347 2.86 -27.23 10.65
CA ARG A 347 3.11 -26.25 9.59
C ARG A 347 2.02 -26.27 8.52
N ILE A 348 1.43 -25.12 8.24
CA ILE A 348 0.49 -24.91 7.13
C ILE A 348 1.28 -24.45 5.90
N ASN A 349 1.12 -25.16 4.80
CA ASN A 349 1.87 -24.90 3.58
C ASN A 349 1.00 -24.26 2.50
N GLY A 350 1.60 -23.40 1.66
CA GLY A 350 0.95 -22.85 0.47
C GLY A 350 0.03 -21.65 0.72
N LEU A 351 0.13 -21.00 1.89
CA LEU A 351 -0.69 -19.84 2.25
C LEU A 351 -0.27 -18.57 1.52
N PHE A 352 1.02 -18.37 1.33
CA PHE A 352 1.58 -17.11 0.82
C PHE A 352 2.37 -17.33 -0.47
N ASN A 353 2.56 -16.27 -1.24
CA ASN A 353 3.43 -16.29 -2.41
C ASN A 353 4.86 -16.72 -2.03
N SER A 354 5.54 -17.44 -2.91
CA SER A 354 6.96 -17.73 -2.73
C SER A 354 7.77 -16.44 -2.85
N GLY A 355 8.57 -16.12 -1.84
CA GLY A 355 9.43 -14.94 -1.82
C GLY A 355 9.80 -14.56 -0.40
N SER A 356 10.72 -13.61 -0.27
CA SER A 356 11.15 -13.08 1.02
C SER A 356 10.10 -12.11 1.55
N MET A 357 9.13 -12.62 2.32
CA MET A 357 8.34 -11.78 3.22
C MET A 357 9.23 -11.53 4.44
N ALA A 358 9.98 -10.46 4.43
CA ALA A 358 10.97 -10.19 5.46
C ALA A 358 10.37 -9.47 6.68
N SER A 359 9.22 -8.83 6.52
CA SER A 359 8.54 -8.08 7.57
C SER A 359 7.03 -8.13 7.37
N PHE A 360 6.27 -7.88 8.43
CA PHE A 360 4.81 -7.84 8.40
C PHE A 360 4.27 -7.06 9.60
N ALA A 361 2.99 -6.68 9.53
CA ALA A 361 2.17 -6.31 10.68
C ALA A 361 0.82 -7.03 10.59
N ILE A 362 0.18 -7.25 11.73
CA ILE A 362 -1.12 -7.94 11.82
C ILE A 362 -2.18 -7.07 12.49
N GLY A 363 -3.43 -7.33 12.14
CA GLY A 363 -4.64 -6.71 12.68
C GLY A 363 -5.87 -7.13 11.88
N ASP A 364 -7.04 -6.65 12.23
CA ASP A 364 -8.29 -6.92 11.51
C ASP A 364 -8.58 -5.82 10.48
N ALA A 365 -7.92 -5.92 9.34
CA ALA A 365 -7.93 -4.88 8.29
C ALA A 365 -9.25 -4.83 7.48
N ASN A 366 -10.24 -5.64 7.82
CA ASN A 366 -11.56 -5.64 7.20
C ASN A 366 -12.71 -5.69 8.21
N HIS A 367 -12.38 -5.67 9.51
CA HIS A 367 -13.30 -5.68 10.65
C HIS A 367 -14.30 -6.87 10.61
N ASP A 368 -13.78 -8.07 10.29
CA ASP A 368 -14.59 -9.30 10.23
C ASP A 368 -14.35 -10.25 11.42
N GLY A 369 -13.41 -9.92 12.30
CA GLY A 369 -13.04 -10.70 13.46
C GLY A 369 -12.04 -11.82 13.18
N SER A 370 -11.28 -11.69 12.12
CA SER A 370 -10.15 -12.57 11.79
C SER A 370 -8.88 -11.74 11.66
N ILE A 371 -7.75 -12.27 12.10
CA ILE A 371 -6.48 -11.56 12.03
C ILE A 371 -5.90 -11.63 10.62
N ASP A 372 -5.72 -10.48 10.00
CA ASP A 372 -5.13 -10.27 8.68
C ASP A 372 -3.64 -9.96 8.76
N ILE A 373 -2.93 -10.03 7.63
CA ILE A 373 -1.49 -9.79 7.55
C ILE A 373 -1.20 -8.78 6.45
N PHE A 374 -0.53 -7.69 6.79
CA PHE A 374 0.11 -6.84 5.78
C PHE A 374 1.59 -7.22 5.67
N GLY A 375 1.95 -7.93 4.58
CA GLY A 375 3.28 -8.51 4.37
C GLY A 375 4.15 -7.68 3.44
N LEU A 376 5.40 -7.44 3.83
CA LEU A 376 6.41 -6.68 3.09
C LEU A 376 7.40 -7.62 2.41
N TYR A 377 7.48 -7.53 1.08
CA TYR A 377 8.36 -8.35 0.25
C TYR A 377 9.62 -7.60 -0.12
N ASN A 378 10.68 -7.78 0.64
CA ASN A 378 11.95 -7.11 0.42
C ASN A 378 13.13 -8.09 0.43
N SER A 379 14.32 -7.64 0.09
CA SER A 379 15.52 -8.43 0.35
C SER A 379 15.76 -8.46 1.86
N ILE A 380 16.23 -9.63 2.37
CA ILE A 380 16.64 -9.76 3.76
C ILE A 380 17.46 -8.52 4.15
N TYR A 381 17.14 -7.93 5.30
CA TYR A 381 17.75 -6.71 5.84
C TYR A 381 17.26 -5.38 5.21
N THR A 382 15.96 -5.26 4.87
CA THR A 382 15.30 -3.96 4.72
C THR A 382 15.49 -3.18 3.41
N THR A 383 16.18 -3.72 2.44
CA THR A 383 16.29 -3.04 1.14
C THR A 383 14.99 -3.23 0.37
N PRO A 384 14.25 -2.15 0.04
CA PRO A 384 13.08 -2.24 -0.82
C PRO A 384 13.41 -2.97 -2.13
N THR A 385 12.49 -3.80 -2.59
CA THR A 385 12.58 -4.53 -3.87
C THR A 385 11.57 -3.97 -4.87
N ASN A 386 11.44 -4.61 -6.04
CA ASN A 386 10.38 -4.29 -6.99
C ASN A 386 9.16 -5.24 -6.83
N VAL A 387 9.07 -5.94 -5.70
CA VAL A 387 7.93 -6.78 -5.37
C VAL A 387 7.00 -5.97 -4.49
N ASP A 388 5.73 -5.92 -4.86
CA ASP A 388 4.73 -5.16 -4.12
C ASP A 388 4.48 -5.77 -2.74
N ASP A 389 4.22 -4.90 -1.77
CA ASP A 389 3.67 -5.29 -0.48
C ASP A 389 2.27 -5.88 -0.65
N VAL A 390 1.87 -6.78 0.23
CA VAL A 390 0.60 -7.51 0.04
C VAL A 390 -0.25 -7.47 1.31
N LEU A 391 -1.49 -7.03 1.14
CA LEU A 391 -2.56 -7.23 2.11
C LEU A 391 -3.13 -8.64 1.92
N TRP A 392 -2.88 -9.51 2.89
CA TRP A 392 -3.41 -10.86 2.98
C TRP A 392 -4.60 -10.86 3.93
N LEU A 393 -5.82 -10.86 3.40
CA LEU A 393 -7.00 -11.05 4.23
C LEU A 393 -7.17 -12.53 4.56
N ASN A 394 -7.38 -12.80 5.84
CA ASN A 394 -7.69 -14.11 6.35
C ASN A 394 -9.13 -14.47 5.95
N ASP A 395 -9.28 -15.60 5.26
CA ASP A 395 -10.60 -16.05 4.85
C ASP A 395 -11.34 -16.58 6.09
N ARG A 396 -12.28 -15.80 6.59
CA ARG A 396 -13.03 -16.09 7.83
C ARG A 396 -13.53 -17.54 7.85
N ASN A 397 -13.21 -18.25 8.92
CA ASN A 397 -13.83 -19.54 9.23
C ASN A 397 -15.18 -19.35 9.96
N ASN A 398 -15.82 -20.43 10.41
CA ASN A 398 -17.10 -20.36 11.13
C ASN A 398 -16.93 -20.26 12.67
N TYR A 399 -15.71 -20.06 13.16
CA TYR A 399 -15.47 -19.91 14.58
C TYR A 399 -15.80 -18.50 15.07
N ASN A 400 -16.15 -18.43 16.34
CA ASN A 400 -16.50 -17.20 17.02
C ASN A 400 -15.24 -16.52 17.57
N PHE A 401 -15.38 -15.23 17.86
CA PHE A 401 -14.32 -14.41 18.42
C PHE A 401 -14.87 -13.37 19.40
N ILE A 402 -14.00 -12.71 20.15
CA ILE A 402 -14.27 -11.47 20.87
C ILE A 402 -13.03 -10.60 20.86
N ASN A 403 -13.22 -9.31 20.64
CA ASN A 403 -12.14 -8.33 20.60
C ASN A 403 -12.33 -7.28 21.68
N PHE A 404 -11.20 -6.86 22.28
CA PHE A 404 -11.18 -5.79 23.29
C PHE A 404 -10.26 -4.68 22.81
N ASP A 405 -10.80 -3.49 22.79
CA ASP A 405 -10.10 -2.26 22.55
C ASP A 405 -10.12 -1.43 23.84
N LEU A 406 -8.94 -1.15 24.39
CA LEU A 406 -8.80 -0.61 25.72
C LEU A 406 -8.37 0.85 25.68
N GLU A 407 -9.06 1.67 26.50
CA GLU A 407 -8.76 3.09 26.66
C GLU A 407 -8.42 3.41 28.13
N GLY A 408 -7.19 3.85 28.39
CA GLY A 408 -6.77 4.28 29.72
C GLY A 408 -7.28 5.68 30.07
N THR A 409 -7.65 5.88 31.33
CA THR A 409 -8.01 7.20 31.89
C THR A 409 -7.11 7.63 33.04
N THR A 410 -6.65 6.68 33.84
CA THR A 410 -5.61 6.84 34.86
C THR A 410 -4.30 6.25 34.37
N SER A 411 -4.37 5.14 33.65
CA SER A 411 -3.30 4.58 32.86
C SER A 411 -3.02 5.44 31.64
N ASN A 412 -1.92 5.17 30.91
CA ASN A 412 -1.66 5.78 29.62
C ASN A 412 -2.87 5.56 28.66
N HIS A 413 -3.15 6.57 27.82
CA HIS A 413 -4.37 6.59 27.03
C HIS A 413 -4.52 5.38 26.09
N GLY A 414 -3.43 4.89 25.52
CA GLY A 414 -3.42 3.68 24.67
C GLY A 414 -3.50 2.37 25.45
N ALA A 415 -3.68 2.40 26.78
CA ALA A 415 -3.72 1.26 27.68
C ALA A 415 -2.54 0.26 27.49
N ILE A 416 -1.40 0.72 26.98
CA ILE A 416 -0.21 -0.11 26.76
C ILE A 416 0.25 -0.66 28.10
N GLY A 417 0.39 -2.00 28.19
CA GLY A 417 0.66 -2.75 29.40
C GLY A 417 -0.60 -3.30 30.10
N ALA A 418 -1.80 -3.01 29.57
CA ALA A 418 -3.01 -3.63 30.09
C ALA A 418 -3.08 -5.10 29.67
N LYS A 419 -3.61 -5.95 30.57
CA LYS A 419 -3.73 -7.40 30.40
C LYS A 419 -5.19 -7.81 30.50
N VAL A 420 -5.69 -8.54 29.50
CA VAL A 420 -7.04 -9.11 29.50
C VAL A 420 -6.94 -10.62 29.64
N THR A 421 -7.64 -11.15 30.65
CA THR A 421 -7.82 -12.58 30.83
C THR A 421 -9.30 -12.92 30.65
N ILE A 422 -9.62 -13.77 29.67
CA ILE A 422 -10.99 -14.27 29.49
C ILE A 422 -11.14 -15.67 30.04
N TYR A 423 -12.32 -15.96 30.58
CA TYR A 423 -12.69 -17.23 31.18
C TYR A 423 -13.91 -17.82 30.48
N GLY A 424 -13.88 -19.12 30.23
CA GLY A 424 -14.98 -19.83 29.58
C GLY A 424 -14.82 -21.35 29.67
N PRO A 425 -15.63 -22.14 28.92
CA PRO A 425 -15.53 -23.61 28.94
C PRO A 425 -14.16 -24.17 28.51
N TRP A 426 -13.34 -23.38 27.84
CA TRP A 426 -11.96 -23.72 27.43
C TRP A 426 -10.92 -23.53 28.54
N GLY A 427 -11.28 -22.92 29.67
CA GLY A 427 -10.35 -22.49 30.71
C GLY A 427 -10.09 -20.99 30.65
N ILE A 428 -8.85 -20.60 30.44
CA ILE A 428 -8.42 -19.19 30.33
C ILE A 428 -7.74 -18.92 29.00
N GLN A 429 -7.72 -17.66 28.59
CA GLN A 429 -6.86 -17.11 27.53
C GLN A 429 -6.40 -15.72 27.97
N VAL A 430 -5.17 -15.33 27.64
CA VAL A 430 -4.59 -14.07 28.07
C VAL A 430 -3.99 -13.33 26.89
N ARG A 431 -4.18 -12.02 26.84
CA ARG A 431 -3.53 -11.10 25.90
C ARG A 431 -3.10 -9.81 26.58
N GLU A 432 -2.06 -9.18 26.08
CA GLU A 432 -1.55 -7.89 26.57
C GLU A 432 -1.55 -6.83 25.47
N VAL A 433 -1.85 -5.58 25.82
CA VAL A 433 -1.72 -4.44 24.91
C VAL A 433 -0.25 -4.05 24.81
N ARG A 434 0.31 -4.14 23.61
CA ARG A 434 1.71 -3.78 23.32
C ARG A 434 1.78 -2.75 22.19
N ALA A 435 2.81 -1.92 22.21
CA ALA A 435 3.09 -0.94 21.16
C ALA A 435 4.53 -1.13 20.63
N GLY A 436 4.64 -1.85 19.55
CA GLY A 436 5.88 -2.34 18.99
C GLY A 436 6.34 -3.63 19.66
N GLU A 437 6.49 -4.65 18.86
CA GLU A 437 7.03 -5.95 19.27
C GLU A 437 7.79 -6.55 18.09
N SER A 438 8.53 -7.62 18.31
CA SER A 438 9.29 -8.26 17.26
C SER A 438 10.36 -7.34 16.66
N TYR A 439 10.24 -6.89 15.41
CA TYR A 439 11.28 -6.15 14.72
C TYR A 439 10.71 -5.12 13.75
N GLY A 440 10.77 -3.85 14.13
CA GLY A 440 10.48 -2.70 13.26
C GLY A 440 9.02 -2.52 12.86
N THR A 441 8.07 -3.18 13.51
CA THR A 441 6.65 -3.14 13.16
C THR A 441 5.77 -2.90 14.36
N VAL A 442 4.53 -2.47 14.09
CA VAL A 442 3.49 -2.33 15.11
C VAL A 442 2.26 -3.08 14.67
N ASN A 443 1.83 -4.01 15.51
CA ASN A 443 0.60 -4.76 15.35
C ASN A 443 -0.58 -4.01 15.97
N SER A 444 -1.80 -4.43 15.66
CA SER A 444 -3.01 -3.88 16.27
C SER A 444 -2.95 -3.96 17.80
N SER A 445 -3.36 -2.88 18.44
CA SER A 445 -3.56 -2.85 19.89
C SER A 445 -4.89 -3.47 20.34
N MET A 446 -5.77 -3.80 19.39
CA MET A 446 -7.01 -4.50 19.65
C MET A 446 -6.71 -5.95 20.03
N LEU A 447 -7.07 -6.36 21.23
CA LEU A 447 -6.80 -7.70 21.73
C LEU A 447 -7.82 -8.68 21.17
N HIS A 448 -7.33 -9.63 20.38
CA HIS A 448 -8.14 -10.64 19.72
C HIS A 448 -8.15 -11.96 20.47
N PHE A 449 -9.33 -12.56 20.61
CA PHE A 449 -9.54 -13.88 21.22
C PHE A 449 -10.44 -14.73 20.35
N GLY A 450 -9.93 -15.83 19.82
CA GLY A 450 -10.74 -16.86 19.20
C GLY A 450 -11.50 -17.66 20.26
N LEU A 451 -12.74 -18.03 19.96
CA LEU A 451 -13.63 -18.73 20.88
C LEU A 451 -14.05 -20.12 20.37
N GLY A 452 -13.57 -20.54 19.21
CA GLY A 452 -14.04 -21.76 18.56
C GLY A 452 -15.53 -21.73 18.31
N GLU A 453 -16.24 -22.77 18.75
CA GLU A 453 -17.70 -22.88 18.64
C GLU A 453 -18.47 -22.19 19.79
N ASN A 454 -17.79 -21.60 20.78
CA ASN A 454 -18.46 -21.03 21.95
C ASN A 454 -19.11 -19.68 21.60
N GLU A 455 -20.37 -19.50 22.04
CA GLU A 455 -21.19 -18.33 21.75
C GLU A 455 -21.08 -17.21 22.81
N SER A 456 -20.32 -17.45 23.89
CA SER A 456 -20.16 -16.48 24.97
C SER A 456 -18.90 -16.71 25.80
N VAL A 457 -18.44 -15.65 26.45
CA VAL A 457 -17.38 -15.61 27.46
C VAL A 457 -18.03 -15.45 28.83
N ASP A 458 -17.66 -16.32 29.80
CA ASP A 458 -18.23 -16.26 31.16
C ASP A 458 -17.84 -14.96 31.87
N SER A 459 -16.55 -14.61 31.78
CA SER A 459 -16.04 -13.33 32.30
C SER A 459 -14.73 -12.93 31.62
N ALA A 460 -14.47 -11.63 31.57
CA ALA A 460 -13.19 -11.04 31.22
C ALA A 460 -12.70 -10.18 32.39
N VAL A 461 -11.45 -10.38 32.78
CA VAL A 461 -10.78 -9.57 33.80
C VAL A 461 -9.71 -8.74 33.10
N ILE A 462 -9.83 -7.43 33.25
CA ILE A 462 -8.87 -6.46 32.69
C ILE A 462 -8.05 -5.93 33.85
N ARG A 463 -6.73 -6.11 33.78
CA ARG A 463 -5.79 -5.49 34.68
C ARG A 463 -5.15 -4.30 33.96
N TRP A 464 -5.28 -3.12 34.53
CA TRP A 464 -4.79 -1.88 33.97
C TRP A 464 -3.39 -1.52 34.50
N PRO A 465 -2.54 -0.81 33.72
CA PRO A 465 -1.23 -0.36 34.18
C PRO A 465 -1.25 0.49 35.45
N SER A 466 -2.37 1.18 35.72
CA SER A 466 -2.58 1.91 36.98
C SER A 466 -2.67 1.01 38.22
N GLY A 467 -2.68 -0.33 38.06
CA GLY A 467 -2.94 -1.31 39.10
C GLY A 467 -4.42 -1.55 39.37
N SER A 468 -5.34 -0.83 38.72
CA SER A 468 -6.78 -1.08 38.83
C SER A 468 -7.18 -2.36 38.08
N SER A 469 -8.32 -2.96 38.48
CA SER A 469 -8.85 -4.15 37.82
C SER A 469 -10.33 -4.01 37.58
N GLN A 470 -10.80 -4.43 36.43
CA GLN A 470 -12.17 -4.35 35.96
C GLN A 470 -12.65 -5.74 35.52
N THR A 471 -13.84 -6.16 35.90
CA THR A 471 -14.39 -7.45 35.52
C THR A 471 -15.70 -7.29 34.78
N LEU A 472 -15.75 -7.90 33.59
CA LEU A 472 -16.92 -7.98 32.73
C LEU A 472 -17.48 -9.41 32.79
N THR A 473 -18.80 -9.60 32.65
CA THR A 473 -19.39 -10.94 32.73
C THR A 473 -20.47 -11.16 31.69
N ASN A 474 -20.63 -12.43 31.26
CA ASN A 474 -21.65 -12.85 30.29
C ASN A 474 -21.58 -12.08 28.97
N LEU A 475 -20.39 -12.07 28.35
CA LEU A 475 -20.17 -11.39 27.10
C LEU A 475 -20.56 -12.31 25.94
N ALA A 476 -21.32 -11.80 24.97
CA ALA A 476 -21.65 -12.56 23.78
C ALA A 476 -20.44 -12.62 22.84
N ALA A 477 -20.31 -13.68 22.08
CA ALA A 477 -19.31 -13.80 21.02
C ALA A 477 -19.59 -12.86 19.84
N ASN A 478 -18.62 -12.72 18.96
CA ASN A 478 -18.64 -11.92 17.72
C ASN A 478 -18.89 -10.43 18.00
N GLN A 479 -18.18 -9.89 18.96
CA GLN A 479 -18.24 -8.48 19.36
C GLN A 479 -16.85 -7.83 19.38
N PHE A 480 -16.85 -6.56 19.06
CA PHE A 480 -15.74 -5.64 19.29
C PHE A 480 -16.15 -4.75 20.47
N LEU A 481 -15.43 -4.85 21.56
CA LEU A 481 -15.75 -4.14 22.80
C LEU A 481 -14.73 -3.04 23.06
N VAL A 482 -15.18 -1.81 23.15
CA VAL A 482 -14.39 -0.70 23.71
C VAL A 482 -14.58 -0.70 25.22
N VAL A 483 -13.48 -0.79 25.97
CA VAL A 483 -13.50 -0.76 27.41
C VAL A 483 -12.63 0.38 27.92
N THR A 484 -13.27 1.40 28.45
CA THR A 484 -12.60 2.53 29.08
C THR A 484 -12.32 2.22 30.55
N GLU A 485 -11.13 2.55 31.03
CA GLU A 485 -10.70 2.31 32.39
C GLU A 485 -11.67 2.94 33.43
N ASN A 486 -12.12 2.17 34.41
CA ASN A 486 -13.09 2.55 35.44
C ASN A 486 -14.48 2.93 34.93
N GLU A 487 -14.79 2.69 33.65
CA GLU A 487 -16.10 2.94 33.05
C GLU A 487 -16.81 1.63 32.66
N CYS A 488 -18.03 1.72 32.16
CA CYS A 488 -18.77 0.58 31.68
C CYS A 488 -18.47 0.28 30.23
N ILE A 489 -18.65 -0.99 29.83
CA ILE A 489 -18.42 -1.46 28.46
C ILE A 489 -19.26 -0.68 27.47
N SER A 490 -18.66 -0.25 26.41
CA SER A 490 -19.31 0.22 25.20
C SER A 490 -19.03 -0.75 24.04
N PRO A 491 -20.06 -1.26 23.33
CA PRO A 491 -19.79 -1.89 22.05
C PRO A 491 -19.13 -0.88 21.10
N SER A 492 -18.11 -1.28 20.37
CA SER A 492 -17.56 -0.43 19.30
C SER A 492 -18.67 -0.11 18.29
N GLY A 493 -18.64 1.08 17.70
CA GLY A 493 -19.66 1.47 16.72
C GLY A 493 -21.00 1.91 17.31
N LEU A 494 -21.03 2.52 18.50
CA LEU A 494 -22.25 3.11 19.09
C LEU A 494 -22.90 4.18 18.21
N ILE A 495 -22.18 4.75 17.26
CA ILE A 495 -22.70 5.71 16.30
C ILE A 495 -22.67 5.10 14.90
N SER A 496 -23.81 5.15 14.23
CA SER A 496 -23.96 4.77 12.83
C SER A 496 -24.45 5.95 11.99
N GLY A 497 -24.17 5.95 10.70
CA GLY A 497 -24.58 6.99 9.76
C GLY A 497 -23.45 7.31 8.80
N SER A 498 -23.65 8.30 7.93
CA SER A 498 -22.56 8.84 7.13
C SER A 498 -21.79 9.87 7.95
N PHE A 499 -20.45 9.74 8.03
CA PHE A 499 -19.59 10.70 8.72
C PHE A 499 -19.13 11.82 7.80
N ALA A 500 -19.84 12.02 6.67
CA ALA A 500 -19.56 13.06 5.70
C ALA A 500 -20.75 13.97 5.47
N ILE A 501 -20.48 15.27 5.44
CA ILE A 501 -21.42 16.29 4.97
C ILE A 501 -21.20 16.46 3.48
N CYS A 502 -22.25 16.23 2.70
CA CYS A 502 -22.20 16.30 1.25
C CYS A 502 -22.73 17.64 0.75
N ASN A 503 -21.89 18.50 0.18
CA ASN A 503 -22.32 19.80 -0.35
C ASN A 503 -23.08 20.67 0.70
N GLY A 504 -22.67 20.66 1.95
CA GLY A 504 -23.36 21.38 3.01
C GLY A 504 -24.73 20.82 3.36
N GLN A 505 -25.11 19.64 2.85
CA GLN A 505 -26.34 18.96 3.27
C GLN A 505 -26.10 18.20 4.57
N PRO A 506 -26.99 18.33 5.57
CA PRO A 506 -26.84 17.64 6.83
C PRO A 506 -26.78 16.11 6.67
N THR A 507 -25.93 15.46 7.46
CA THR A 507 -25.94 14.01 7.65
C THR A 507 -26.69 13.63 8.91
N THR A 508 -27.10 12.37 9.02
CA THR A 508 -27.78 11.84 10.22
C THR A 508 -26.85 10.87 10.93
N LEU A 509 -26.54 11.15 12.19
CA LEU A 509 -25.88 10.24 13.11
C LEU A 509 -26.90 9.57 14.00
N SER A 510 -26.76 8.27 14.23
CA SER A 510 -27.71 7.49 15.03
C SER A 510 -26.99 6.62 16.03
N ALA A 511 -27.42 6.65 17.30
CA ALA A 511 -26.97 5.65 18.26
C ALA A 511 -27.52 4.27 17.89
N THR A 512 -26.65 3.28 17.83
CA THR A 512 -26.99 1.92 17.35
C THR A 512 -27.85 1.15 18.32
N VAL A 513 -27.80 1.47 19.62
CA VAL A 513 -28.58 0.82 20.68
C VAL A 513 -29.87 1.60 20.91
N ALA A 514 -31.00 0.95 20.79
CA ALA A 514 -32.33 1.57 20.94
C ALA A 514 -32.88 1.44 22.37
N GLY A 515 -33.80 2.35 22.77
CA GLY A 515 -34.55 2.25 24.00
C GLY A 515 -33.85 2.76 25.26
N LEU A 516 -32.77 3.49 25.13
CA LEU A 516 -31.98 4.08 26.21
C LEU A 516 -32.13 5.62 26.25
N ASN A 517 -31.51 6.26 27.22
CA ASN A 517 -31.36 7.71 27.23
C ASN A 517 -30.08 8.09 26.49
N TYR A 518 -30.12 9.15 25.71
CA TYR A 518 -29.02 9.63 24.91
C TYR A 518 -28.69 11.07 25.29
N LEU A 519 -27.42 11.42 25.24
CA LEU A 519 -26.95 12.81 25.34
C LEU A 519 -25.76 12.96 24.40
N TRP A 520 -25.98 13.59 23.26
CA TRP A 520 -24.95 13.89 22.30
C TRP A 520 -24.05 15.04 22.75
N SER A 521 -22.84 15.08 22.26
CA SER A 521 -21.89 16.20 22.51
C SER A 521 -22.46 17.57 22.11
N THR A 522 -23.44 17.60 21.22
CA THR A 522 -24.19 18.77 20.80
C THR A 522 -25.36 19.15 21.74
N GLY A 523 -25.69 18.29 22.70
CA GLY A 523 -26.73 18.50 23.69
C GLY A 523 -28.08 17.89 23.36
N GLU A 524 -28.29 17.30 22.20
CA GLU A 524 -29.52 16.58 21.83
C GLU A 524 -29.64 15.27 22.61
N THR A 525 -30.92 14.85 22.84
CA THR A 525 -31.25 13.65 23.64
C THR A 525 -32.04 12.60 22.85
N THR A 526 -32.09 12.71 21.55
CA THR A 526 -32.74 11.75 20.65
C THR A 526 -31.79 10.66 20.23
N GLN A 527 -32.30 9.47 19.88
CA GLN A 527 -31.47 8.39 19.39
C GLN A 527 -30.68 8.78 18.12
N SER A 528 -31.24 9.68 17.33
CA SER A 528 -30.57 10.18 16.10
C SER A 528 -30.55 11.69 16.09
N ILE A 529 -29.49 12.28 15.58
CA ILE A 529 -29.30 13.70 15.37
C ILE A 529 -29.00 14.03 13.92
N SER A 530 -29.33 15.26 13.49
CA SER A 530 -28.97 15.78 12.17
C SER A 530 -27.81 16.76 12.30
N VAL A 531 -26.70 16.47 11.67
CA VAL A 531 -25.47 17.27 11.78
C VAL A 531 -25.21 18.01 10.47
N SER A 532 -25.03 19.31 10.57
CA SER A 532 -24.79 20.21 9.44
C SER A 532 -23.42 20.90 9.50
N SER A 533 -22.60 20.58 10.47
CA SER A 533 -21.26 21.16 10.65
C SER A 533 -20.21 20.06 10.74
N VAL A 534 -19.06 20.30 10.16
CA VAL A 534 -17.87 19.47 10.40
C VAL A 534 -17.44 19.61 11.85
N GLY A 535 -16.92 18.54 12.42
CA GLY A 535 -16.50 18.53 13.82
C GLY A 535 -16.57 17.14 14.44
N GLU A 536 -16.27 17.07 15.71
CA GLU A 536 -16.26 15.85 16.49
C GLU A 536 -17.60 15.66 17.21
N TYR A 537 -18.10 14.41 17.18
CA TYR A 537 -19.39 14.04 17.75
C TYR A 537 -19.24 12.75 18.55
N ASN A 538 -19.83 12.72 19.74
CA ASN A 538 -20.00 11.52 20.54
C ASN A 538 -21.38 11.52 21.21
N VAL A 539 -21.78 10.36 21.71
CA VAL A 539 -23.05 10.20 22.41
C VAL A 539 -22.85 9.44 23.71
N LEU A 540 -23.34 10.02 24.81
CA LEU A 540 -23.48 9.36 26.09
C LEU A 540 -24.80 8.59 26.10
N ILE A 541 -24.73 7.28 26.34
CA ILE A 541 -25.90 6.40 26.41
C ILE A 541 -26.04 5.91 27.84
N SER A 542 -27.26 6.03 28.43
CA SER A 542 -27.53 5.57 29.79
C SER A 542 -28.84 4.80 29.90
N ALA A 543 -28.82 3.73 30.70
CA ALA A 543 -30.01 2.96 30.98
C ALA A 543 -30.90 3.67 32.01
N PRO A 544 -32.23 3.61 31.89
CA PRO A 544 -33.18 4.29 32.82
C PRO A 544 -33.09 3.85 34.29
N SER A 545 -32.48 2.70 34.56
CA SER A 545 -32.48 2.05 35.88
C SER A 545 -31.10 1.76 36.46
N ASN A 546 -30.01 2.20 35.84
CA ASN A 546 -28.68 1.78 36.28
C ASN A 546 -27.62 2.90 36.26
N SER A 547 -26.64 2.73 37.10
CA SER A 547 -25.50 3.61 37.33
C SER A 547 -24.43 3.56 36.23
N CYS A 548 -24.64 2.83 35.17
CA CYS A 548 -23.67 2.71 34.07
C CYS A 548 -24.05 3.60 32.90
N ASN A 549 -23.12 4.47 32.52
CA ASN A 549 -23.18 5.29 31.30
C ASN A 549 -22.14 4.76 30.31
N ALA A 550 -22.54 4.51 29.07
CA ALA A 550 -21.62 4.23 27.99
C ALA A 550 -21.47 5.49 27.15
N ILE A 551 -20.23 5.91 26.89
CA ILE A 551 -19.94 7.00 25.95
C ILE A 551 -19.39 6.40 24.66
N SER A 552 -19.88 6.84 23.52
CA SER A 552 -19.29 6.40 22.24
C SER A 552 -17.90 7.00 22.09
N ARG A 553 -17.07 6.36 21.26
CA ARG A 553 -15.90 7.07 20.69
C ARG A 553 -16.33 8.36 20.03
N THR A 554 -15.43 9.32 20.04
CA THR A 554 -15.61 10.54 19.27
C THR A 554 -15.41 10.21 17.81
N ILE A 555 -16.40 10.51 16.98
CA ILE A 555 -16.30 10.40 15.53
C ILE A 555 -16.11 11.77 14.92
N THR A 556 -15.32 11.87 13.86
CA THR A 556 -15.12 13.11 13.11
C THR A 556 -16.03 13.14 11.90
N VAL A 557 -16.92 14.13 11.83
CA VAL A 557 -17.70 14.42 10.62
C VAL A 557 -16.92 15.42 9.77
N VAL A 558 -16.62 15.03 8.54
CA VAL A 558 -15.87 15.85 7.59
C VAL A 558 -16.75 16.36 6.47
N GLU A 559 -16.35 17.45 5.80
CA GLU A 559 -16.98 17.84 4.54
C GLU A 559 -16.34 17.03 3.41
N ASN A 560 -17.14 16.19 2.75
CA ASN A 560 -16.67 15.41 1.62
C ASN A 560 -16.92 16.19 0.34
N PRO A 561 -15.89 16.65 -0.38
CA PRO A 561 -16.05 17.27 -1.67
C PRO A 561 -16.65 16.28 -2.66
N ILE A 562 -17.40 16.77 -3.63
CA ILE A 562 -17.95 15.94 -4.72
C ILE A 562 -16.77 15.23 -5.41
N GLU A 563 -16.68 13.92 -5.27
CA GLU A 563 -15.73 13.12 -6.03
C GLU A 563 -16.15 13.08 -7.49
N THR A 564 -15.32 13.62 -8.37
CA THR A 564 -15.48 13.40 -9.82
C THR A 564 -14.59 12.22 -10.21
N PRO A 565 -15.17 11.02 -10.39
CA PRO A 565 -14.37 9.88 -10.79
C PRO A 565 -13.74 10.16 -12.15
N SER A 566 -12.50 9.74 -12.33
CA SER A 566 -11.81 9.83 -13.62
C SER A 566 -11.45 8.43 -14.09
N ILE A 567 -11.63 8.20 -15.38
CA ILE A 567 -11.18 6.99 -16.06
C ILE A 567 -10.09 7.36 -17.05
N SER A 568 -9.13 6.45 -17.23
CA SER A 568 -8.00 6.61 -18.13
C SER A 568 -7.86 5.42 -19.07
N TYR A 569 -7.30 5.68 -20.24
CA TYR A 569 -6.96 4.68 -21.22
C TYR A 569 -5.58 5.01 -21.80
N GLU A 570 -4.62 4.10 -21.61
CA GLU A 570 -3.27 4.24 -22.12
C GLU A 570 -3.10 3.46 -23.44
N GLY A 571 -3.77 3.90 -24.49
CA GLY A 571 -3.70 3.23 -25.77
C GLY A 571 -4.17 4.14 -26.90
N SER A 572 -4.05 3.65 -28.15
CA SER A 572 -4.59 4.35 -29.30
C SER A 572 -6.12 4.35 -29.27
N SER A 573 -6.75 5.46 -29.57
CA SER A 573 -8.22 5.56 -29.72
C SER A 573 -8.76 4.75 -30.91
N LEU A 574 -7.87 4.22 -31.78
CA LEU A 574 -8.20 3.31 -32.87
C LEU A 574 -7.35 2.04 -32.75
N LEU A 575 -7.98 0.89 -32.73
CA LEU A 575 -7.38 -0.43 -32.58
C LEU A 575 -7.70 -1.34 -33.74
N CYS A 576 -6.95 -2.40 -33.92
CA CYS A 576 -7.28 -3.46 -34.87
C CYS A 576 -8.50 -4.25 -34.40
N ALA A 577 -9.32 -4.72 -35.34
CA ALA A 577 -10.38 -5.68 -35.04
C ALA A 577 -9.86 -6.90 -34.27
N GLY A 578 -10.58 -7.36 -33.25
CA GLY A 578 -10.18 -8.47 -32.41
C GLY A 578 -9.14 -8.13 -31.32
N SER A 579 -8.68 -6.90 -31.23
CA SER A 579 -7.88 -6.41 -30.09
C SER A 579 -8.75 -6.18 -28.85
N VAL A 580 -8.10 -6.08 -27.69
CA VAL A 580 -8.75 -5.76 -26.42
C VAL A 580 -8.20 -4.43 -25.92
N ALA A 581 -9.06 -3.50 -25.58
CA ALA A 581 -8.70 -2.27 -24.87
C ALA A 581 -9.06 -2.41 -23.39
N THR A 582 -8.18 -1.97 -22.49
CA THR A 582 -8.46 -1.93 -21.05
C THR A 582 -8.56 -0.48 -20.60
N ILE A 583 -9.73 -0.08 -20.11
CA ILE A 583 -9.98 1.23 -19.53
C ILE A 583 -9.84 1.08 -18.01
N ASN A 584 -9.04 1.95 -17.40
CA ASN A 584 -8.69 1.90 -15.99
C ASN A 584 -9.47 2.96 -15.20
N ALA A 585 -10.00 2.57 -14.04
CA ALA A 585 -10.55 3.48 -13.05
C ALA A 585 -9.67 3.49 -11.79
N ALA A 586 -9.71 4.59 -11.04
CA ALA A 586 -9.05 4.69 -9.75
C ALA A 586 -9.59 3.64 -8.76
N TYR A 587 -8.75 3.23 -7.82
CA TYR A 587 -9.15 2.35 -6.71
C TYR A 587 -9.95 3.13 -5.65
N GLY A 588 -10.68 2.41 -4.80
CA GLY A 588 -11.27 2.98 -3.60
C GLY A 588 -12.74 3.39 -3.71
N TYR A 589 -13.44 3.03 -4.78
CA TYR A 589 -14.88 3.28 -4.87
C TYR A 589 -15.70 2.08 -4.39
N ASN A 590 -16.77 2.33 -3.64
CA ASN A 590 -17.65 1.30 -3.09
C ASN A 590 -18.30 0.40 -4.15
N SER A 591 -18.45 0.90 -5.36
CA SER A 591 -18.98 0.13 -6.49
C SER A 591 -18.54 0.74 -7.80
N TYR A 592 -18.43 -0.09 -8.80
CA TYR A 592 -18.15 0.27 -10.19
C TYR A 592 -19.33 -0.18 -11.03
N LEU A 593 -19.84 0.70 -11.87
CA LEU A 593 -20.87 0.35 -12.86
C LEU A 593 -20.56 1.07 -14.17
N TRP A 594 -19.94 0.37 -15.09
CA TRP A 594 -19.64 0.87 -16.41
C TRP A 594 -20.89 1.03 -17.26
N SER A 595 -20.85 1.92 -18.24
CA SER A 595 -21.96 2.20 -19.15
C SER A 595 -22.48 0.98 -19.91
N ASN A 596 -21.66 -0.09 -20.03
CA ASN A 596 -22.05 -1.38 -20.63
C ASN A 596 -22.50 -2.43 -19.59
N GLY A 597 -22.65 -2.06 -18.31
CA GLY A 597 -23.16 -2.91 -17.24
C GLY A 597 -22.10 -3.76 -16.51
N VAL A 598 -20.83 -3.67 -16.86
CA VAL A 598 -19.72 -4.35 -16.16
C VAL A 598 -19.49 -3.65 -14.82
N THR A 599 -19.11 -4.43 -13.79
CA THR A 599 -18.95 -3.93 -12.41
C THR A 599 -17.53 -4.12 -11.86
N THR A 600 -16.57 -4.52 -12.69
CA THR A 600 -15.14 -4.61 -12.32
C THR A 600 -14.51 -3.22 -12.32
N GLN A 601 -13.44 -3.04 -11.54
CA GLN A 601 -12.69 -1.79 -11.50
C GLN A 601 -12.19 -1.39 -12.89
N ASN A 602 -11.54 -2.30 -13.59
CA ASN A 602 -11.07 -2.07 -14.96
C ASN A 602 -12.03 -2.70 -15.95
N LEU A 603 -12.23 -2.02 -17.08
CA LEU A 603 -13.11 -2.47 -18.15
C LEU A 603 -12.30 -2.94 -19.35
N SER A 604 -12.43 -4.21 -19.71
CA SER A 604 -11.90 -4.74 -20.98
C SER A 604 -13.00 -4.67 -22.06
N VAL A 605 -12.71 -3.99 -23.17
CA VAL A 605 -13.65 -3.77 -24.28
C VAL A 605 -13.09 -4.31 -25.59
N THR A 606 -13.95 -4.86 -26.43
CA THR A 606 -13.67 -5.44 -27.75
C THR A 606 -14.54 -4.86 -28.86
N GLU A 607 -15.42 -3.92 -28.50
CA GLU A 607 -16.40 -3.34 -29.42
C GLU A 607 -16.28 -1.81 -29.40
N ASN A 608 -16.67 -1.20 -30.54
CA ASN A 608 -16.72 0.27 -30.65
C ASN A 608 -17.71 0.84 -29.65
N GLY A 609 -17.31 1.90 -28.96
CA GLY A 609 -18.21 2.52 -28.01
C GLY A 609 -17.62 3.72 -27.28
N VAL A 610 -18.52 4.42 -26.57
CA VAL A 610 -18.17 5.46 -25.62
C VAL A 610 -18.46 4.91 -24.23
N TYR A 611 -17.44 4.83 -23.42
CA TYR A 611 -17.50 4.22 -22.10
C TYR A 611 -17.38 5.28 -21.01
N SER A 612 -18.18 5.13 -19.97
CA SER A 612 -18.13 5.93 -18.75
C SER A 612 -18.34 5.02 -17.55
N LEU A 613 -17.93 5.48 -16.38
CA LEU A 613 -18.08 4.79 -15.13
C LEU A 613 -19.02 5.57 -14.20
N ASN A 614 -19.98 4.88 -13.62
CA ASN A 614 -20.71 5.35 -12.46
C ASN A 614 -20.14 4.70 -11.20
N ILE A 615 -19.88 5.51 -10.18
CA ILE A 615 -19.48 5.05 -8.86
C ILE A 615 -20.53 5.45 -7.83
N GLN A 616 -20.66 4.64 -6.78
CA GLN A 616 -21.42 5.00 -5.58
C GLN A 616 -20.41 5.49 -4.55
N GLY A 617 -20.37 6.78 -4.29
CA GLY A 617 -19.65 7.38 -3.17
C GLY A 617 -20.59 7.64 -1.98
N GLU A 618 -20.05 8.09 -0.86
CA GLU A 618 -20.85 8.45 0.33
C GLU A 618 -21.86 9.57 0.02
N CYS A 619 -21.53 10.47 -0.90
CA CYS A 619 -22.36 11.59 -1.31
C CYS A 619 -23.29 11.31 -2.52
N GLY A 620 -23.46 10.05 -2.90
CA GLY A 620 -24.33 9.64 -4.00
C GLY A 620 -23.62 9.02 -5.18
N THR A 621 -24.30 8.96 -6.32
CA THR A 621 -23.74 8.37 -7.54
C THR A 621 -23.09 9.47 -8.38
N PHE A 622 -21.84 9.23 -8.80
CA PHE A 622 -21.06 10.14 -9.62
C PHE A 622 -20.65 9.46 -10.93
N THR A 623 -20.60 10.24 -12.00
CA THR A 623 -20.25 9.75 -13.33
C THR A 623 -18.93 10.34 -13.78
N SER A 624 -18.04 9.49 -14.33
CA SER A 624 -16.72 9.88 -14.84
C SER A 624 -16.79 10.69 -16.15
N ASN A 625 -15.62 11.14 -16.60
CA ASN A 625 -15.39 11.48 -18.00
C ASN A 625 -15.70 10.28 -18.90
N THR A 626 -15.80 10.50 -20.21
CA THR A 626 -16.03 9.46 -21.21
C THR A 626 -14.76 9.15 -21.98
N ILE A 627 -14.57 7.87 -22.36
CA ILE A 627 -13.52 7.40 -23.27
C ILE A 627 -14.16 6.73 -24.46
N GLU A 628 -13.79 7.17 -25.67
CA GLU A 628 -14.20 6.57 -26.94
C GLU A 628 -13.13 5.60 -27.41
N VAL A 629 -13.51 4.35 -27.69
CA VAL A 629 -12.65 3.31 -28.25
C VAL A 629 -13.23 2.86 -29.56
N ASN A 630 -12.42 2.84 -30.62
CA ASN A 630 -12.81 2.45 -31.96
C ASN A 630 -11.91 1.31 -32.45
N PHE A 631 -12.53 0.28 -33.00
CA PHE A 631 -11.84 -0.83 -33.66
C PHE A 631 -12.02 -0.70 -35.17
N GLY A 632 -10.96 -0.95 -35.93
CA GLY A 632 -11.03 -1.01 -37.39
C GLY A 632 -11.81 -2.24 -37.87
N GLU A 633 -12.10 -2.24 -39.17
CA GLU A 633 -12.73 -3.42 -39.80
C GLU A 633 -11.76 -4.62 -39.79
N PRO A 634 -12.28 -5.87 -39.70
CA PRO A 634 -11.44 -7.04 -39.82
C PRO A 634 -10.71 -7.13 -41.15
N VAL A 635 -9.42 -7.34 -41.11
CA VAL A 635 -8.61 -7.52 -42.33
C VAL A 635 -8.92 -8.89 -42.95
N ALA A 636 -9.37 -8.89 -44.19
CA ALA A 636 -9.71 -10.13 -44.87
C ALA A 636 -8.50 -11.05 -45.03
N GLN A 637 -8.67 -12.34 -44.82
CA GLN A 637 -7.62 -13.35 -45.01
C GLN A 637 -7.30 -13.54 -46.50
N PRO A 638 -6.01 -13.86 -46.85
CA PRO A 638 -5.67 -14.42 -48.15
C PRO A 638 -6.41 -15.78 -48.36
N LEU A 639 -6.70 -16.15 -49.61
CA LEU A 639 -7.28 -17.43 -49.90
C LEU A 639 -6.19 -18.52 -49.94
N GLN A 640 -6.44 -19.64 -49.25
CA GLN A 640 -5.51 -20.78 -49.31
C GLN A 640 -5.46 -21.36 -50.70
N GLU A 641 -4.25 -21.55 -51.25
CA GLU A 641 -4.05 -22.11 -52.56
C GLU A 641 -2.77 -22.93 -52.67
N THR A 642 -2.71 -23.83 -53.65
CA THR A 642 -1.49 -24.56 -53.95
C THR A 642 -0.83 -23.95 -55.20
N ILE A 643 0.41 -23.45 -55.00
CA ILE A 643 1.16 -22.78 -56.04
C ILE A 643 2.23 -23.73 -56.59
N ASN A 644 2.22 -23.97 -57.90
CA ASN A 644 3.23 -24.79 -58.56
C ASN A 644 4.36 -23.87 -59.04
N VAL A 645 5.57 -24.09 -58.58
CA VAL A 645 6.78 -23.40 -59.05
C VAL A 645 7.62 -24.33 -59.96
N PRO A 646 8.23 -23.82 -60.99
CA PRO A 646 8.86 -24.67 -62.01
C PRO A 646 10.16 -25.34 -61.54
N ASN A 647 10.86 -24.77 -60.58
CA ASN A 647 12.15 -25.23 -60.06
C ASN A 647 12.33 -24.97 -58.61
N LEU A 648 13.23 -25.73 -57.93
CA LEU A 648 13.73 -25.38 -56.62
C LEU A 648 14.69 -24.14 -56.75
N GLY A 649 14.78 -23.35 -55.67
CA GLY A 649 15.56 -22.13 -55.65
C GLY A 649 14.67 -20.88 -55.54
N LEU A 650 15.19 -19.73 -55.92
CA LEU A 650 14.49 -18.45 -55.80
C LEU A 650 13.28 -18.36 -56.74
N ASN A 651 12.11 -18.29 -56.23
CA ASN A 651 10.86 -18.19 -56.97
C ASN A 651 10.07 -16.94 -56.54
N SER A 652 9.34 -16.35 -57.47
CA SER A 652 8.36 -15.30 -57.18
C SER A 652 6.99 -15.96 -56.93
N VAL A 653 6.52 -15.84 -55.74
CA VAL A 653 5.27 -16.46 -55.25
C VAL A 653 4.23 -15.39 -54.99
N SER A 654 3.00 -15.59 -55.43
CA SER A 654 1.86 -14.72 -55.14
C SER A 654 0.69 -15.53 -54.66
N ILE A 655 -0.15 -14.95 -53.79
CA ILE A 655 -1.36 -15.54 -53.26
C ILE A 655 -2.59 -14.71 -53.66
N ASN A 656 -3.74 -15.37 -53.85
CA ASN A 656 -4.98 -14.69 -54.15
C ASN A 656 -5.45 -13.92 -52.93
N SER A 657 -5.27 -12.61 -52.95
CA SER A 657 -5.67 -11.71 -51.90
C SER A 657 -6.24 -10.43 -52.50
N ALA A 658 -7.28 -9.89 -51.88
CA ALA A 658 -7.81 -8.56 -52.20
C ALA A 658 -6.84 -7.43 -51.81
N ASN A 659 -5.90 -7.72 -50.87
CA ASN A 659 -4.87 -6.82 -50.41
C ASN A 659 -3.52 -7.09 -51.08
N THR A 660 -2.80 -6.03 -51.46
CA THR A 660 -1.44 -6.14 -52.02
C THR A 660 -0.38 -6.17 -50.95
N GLN A 661 -0.72 -5.85 -49.70
CA GLN A 661 0.16 -5.88 -48.55
C GLN A 661 0.03 -7.21 -47.82
N VAL A 662 1.00 -8.07 -48.00
CA VAL A 662 1.02 -9.44 -47.46
C VAL A 662 2.35 -9.65 -46.72
N PHE A 663 2.28 -10.22 -45.55
CA PHE A 663 3.42 -10.78 -44.82
C PHE A 663 3.49 -12.28 -45.06
N TRP A 664 4.70 -12.79 -45.24
CA TRP A 664 4.94 -14.20 -45.50
C TRP A 664 5.87 -14.79 -44.45
N TYR A 665 5.52 -15.96 -43.96
CA TYR A 665 6.24 -16.65 -42.88
C TYR A 665 6.57 -18.08 -43.26
N ASP A 666 7.65 -18.64 -42.68
CA ASP A 666 8.06 -20.01 -42.83
C ASP A 666 7.23 -21.02 -42.03
N ALA A 667 6.58 -20.56 -40.94
CA ALA A 667 5.70 -21.37 -40.08
C ALA A 667 4.73 -20.46 -39.31
N PRO A 668 3.65 -21.00 -38.71
CA PRO A 668 2.87 -20.23 -37.73
C PRO A 668 3.74 -19.80 -36.55
N GLY A 669 3.84 -18.49 -36.29
CA GLY A 669 4.75 -17.93 -35.33
C GLY A 669 6.23 -18.02 -35.66
N GLY A 670 6.56 -18.38 -36.90
CA GLY A 670 7.91 -18.49 -37.46
C GLY A 670 8.49 -17.15 -37.93
N ASN A 671 9.58 -17.22 -38.71
CA ASN A 671 10.27 -16.04 -39.20
C ASN A 671 9.54 -15.38 -40.38
N LEU A 672 9.51 -14.05 -40.38
CA LEU A 672 9.08 -13.30 -41.58
C LEU A 672 10.12 -13.48 -42.70
N ILE A 673 9.68 -14.10 -43.81
CA ILE A 673 10.52 -14.39 -44.96
C ILE A 673 10.41 -13.34 -46.08
N GLY A 674 9.35 -12.51 -46.02
CA GLY A 674 9.18 -11.44 -46.99
C GLY A 674 7.87 -10.69 -46.86
N THR A 675 7.75 -9.59 -47.59
CA THR A 675 6.57 -8.73 -47.63
C THR A 675 6.18 -8.42 -49.05
N GLY A 676 4.89 -8.20 -49.29
CA GLY A 676 4.32 -7.89 -50.61
C GLY A 676 3.69 -9.09 -51.29
N ASN A 677 3.01 -8.87 -52.40
CA ASN A 677 2.34 -9.85 -53.21
C ASN A 677 2.50 -9.47 -54.70
N PRO A 678 3.47 -10.05 -55.42
CA PRO A 678 4.29 -11.22 -55.11
C PRO A 678 5.45 -11.02 -54.12
N VAL A 679 5.98 -12.13 -53.57
CA VAL A 679 7.17 -12.19 -52.76
C VAL A 679 8.22 -13.11 -53.43
N ASN A 680 9.49 -12.84 -53.29
CA ASN A 680 10.58 -13.70 -53.75
C ASN A 680 11.06 -14.60 -52.60
N VAL A 681 10.89 -15.91 -52.72
CA VAL A 681 11.22 -16.91 -51.71
C VAL A 681 12.10 -18.01 -52.27
N ASP A 682 13.08 -18.45 -51.48
CA ASP A 682 13.95 -19.57 -51.85
C ASP A 682 13.29 -20.90 -51.46
N ILE A 683 12.81 -21.66 -52.46
CA ILE A 683 12.13 -22.91 -52.25
C ILE A 683 13.15 -24.05 -52.28
N LEU A 684 13.47 -24.61 -51.14
CA LEU A 684 14.53 -25.62 -50.97
C LEU A 684 13.99 -27.05 -51.03
N ASN A 685 12.70 -27.26 -50.85
CA ASN A 685 12.05 -28.59 -50.82
C ASN A 685 10.92 -28.68 -51.84
N PRO A 686 10.66 -29.88 -52.43
CA PRO A 686 9.61 -30.08 -53.42
C PRO A 686 8.19 -29.76 -52.90
N THR A 687 7.99 -29.89 -51.61
CA THR A 687 6.75 -29.44 -50.91
C THR A 687 7.12 -28.52 -49.77
N THR A 688 6.79 -27.25 -49.90
CA THR A 688 7.01 -26.22 -48.87
C THR A 688 5.69 -25.53 -48.59
N THR A 689 5.30 -25.46 -47.32
CA THR A 689 4.17 -24.65 -46.90
C THR A 689 4.69 -23.28 -46.43
N LEU A 690 4.12 -22.25 -46.99
CA LEU A 690 4.34 -20.87 -46.58
C LEU A 690 3.04 -20.35 -45.94
N TYR A 691 3.16 -19.44 -45.06
CA TYR A 691 2.02 -18.84 -44.37
C TYR A 691 1.92 -17.37 -44.74
N ALA A 692 0.77 -16.96 -45.23
CA ALA A 692 0.49 -15.61 -45.66
C ALA A 692 -0.51 -14.92 -44.73
N GLN A 693 -0.32 -13.63 -44.49
CA GLN A 693 -1.16 -12.80 -43.67
C GLN A 693 -1.32 -11.43 -44.33
N ASN A 694 -2.55 -11.03 -44.61
CA ASN A 694 -2.80 -9.66 -45.06
C ASN A 694 -2.59 -8.66 -43.94
N TYR A 695 -2.06 -7.48 -44.26
CA TYR A 695 -2.08 -6.39 -43.33
C TYR A 695 -2.63 -5.09 -43.96
N GLU A 696 -3.22 -4.29 -43.11
CA GLU A 696 -3.74 -2.97 -43.46
C GLU A 696 -3.23 -1.94 -42.46
N VAL A 697 -2.89 -0.76 -42.93
CA VAL A 697 -2.46 0.34 -42.10
C VAL A 697 -3.63 1.28 -41.84
N ILE A 698 -4.05 1.36 -40.58
CA ILE A 698 -5.17 2.23 -40.17
C ILE A 698 -4.68 3.42 -39.35
N GLY A 699 -5.37 4.55 -39.38
CA GLY A 699 -5.15 5.70 -38.50
C GLY A 699 -3.89 6.51 -38.75
N GLY A 700 -3.06 6.16 -39.75
CA GLY A 700 -1.88 6.93 -40.14
C GLY A 700 -2.21 8.10 -41.07
N GLY A 701 -1.33 9.09 -41.11
CA GLY A 701 -1.47 10.21 -42.02
C GLY A 701 -0.86 11.52 -41.53
N ILE A 702 -0.97 12.57 -42.38
CA ILE A 702 -0.52 13.92 -42.04
C ILE A 702 -1.74 14.76 -41.66
N TYR A 703 -1.72 15.33 -40.49
CA TYR A 703 -2.82 16.12 -39.93
C TYR A 703 -2.35 17.52 -39.60
N PRO A 704 -3.22 18.56 -39.85
CA PRO A 704 -2.89 19.92 -39.49
C PRO A 704 -3.05 20.14 -37.99
N ALA A 705 -2.15 20.87 -37.38
CA ALA A 705 -2.22 21.29 -35.98
C ALA A 705 -1.85 22.78 -35.82
N GLY A 706 -2.21 23.34 -34.68
CA GLY A 706 -1.94 24.74 -34.37
C GLY A 706 -2.77 25.74 -35.13
N LYS A 707 -2.43 27.02 -35.01
CA LYS A 707 -3.08 28.10 -35.74
C LYS A 707 -2.69 28.05 -37.21
N THR A 708 -3.66 28.07 -38.12
CA THR A 708 -3.45 27.88 -39.56
C THR A 708 -2.72 29.04 -40.23
N ASN A 709 -2.88 30.27 -39.75
CA ASN A 709 -2.26 31.48 -40.32
C ASN A 709 -2.23 32.63 -39.31
N HIS A 710 -1.55 33.73 -39.71
CA HIS A 710 -1.43 34.91 -38.86
C HIS A 710 -2.68 35.85 -38.90
N THR A 711 -3.72 35.53 -39.66
CA THR A 711 -4.97 36.30 -39.74
C THR A 711 -6.02 35.76 -38.78
N GLY A 712 -6.98 36.61 -38.38
CA GLY A 712 -8.07 36.17 -37.50
C GLY A 712 -8.94 37.36 -37.10
N VAL A 713 -10.10 37.09 -36.53
CA VAL A 713 -11.06 38.16 -36.13
C VAL A 713 -10.39 39.03 -35.06
N GLY A 714 -10.10 40.30 -35.42
CA GLY A 714 -9.51 41.30 -34.53
C GLY A 714 -7.98 41.33 -34.47
N ALA A 715 -7.24 40.53 -35.29
CA ALA A 715 -5.79 40.45 -35.21
C ALA A 715 -5.11 40.61 -36.56
N SER A 716 -4.42 41.71 -36.78
CA SER A 716 -3.33 41.76 -37.74
C SER A 716 -2.07 41.19 -37.06
N GLY A 717 -1.53 40.04 -37.57
CA GLY A 717 -0.27 39.54 -37.09
C GLY A 717 0.83 40.60 -37.13
N GLN A 718 1.58 40.73 -36.04
CA GLN A 718 2.67 41.70 -35.93
C GLN A 718 4.00 41.00 -36.10
N TYR A 719 5.01 41.67 -36.69
CA TYR A 719 6.38 41.19 -36.66
C TYR A 719 6.94 41.35 -35.25
N SER A 720 7.52 40.28 -34.73
CA SER A 720 8.09 40.30 -33.38
C SER A 720 9.18 41.36 -33.27
N ALA A 721 9.00 42.26 -32.32
CA ALA A 721 9.99 43.25 -31.95
C ALA A 721 10.78 42.86 -30.68
N GLN A 722 10.51 41.70 -30.12
CA GLN A 722 11.13 41.27 -28.86
C GLN A 722 12.56 40.82 -29.08
N THR A 723 13.39 41.17 -28.11
CA THR A 723 14.84 40.86 -28.11
C THR A 723 15.17 39.59 -27.34
N THR A 724 14.16 38.96 -26.74
CA THR A 724 14.27 37.71 -25.98
C THR A 724 13.78 36.50 -26.76
N ASN A 725 14.30 35.35 -26.45
CA ASN A 725 13.79 34.07 -26.98
C ASN A 725 12.29 33.98 -26.71
N SER A 726 11.56 33.65 -27.74
CA SER A 726 10.12 33.48 -27.65
C SER A 726 9.78 32.16 -28.29
N ALA A 727 9.18 31.27 -27.53
CA ALA A 727 8.87 29.93 -27.97
C ALA A 727 7.38 29.61 -27.80
N THR A 728 6.91 28.66 -28.59
CA THR A 728 5.62 27.99 -28.43
C THR A 728 5.83 26.75 -27.58
N LEU A 729 4.98 26.54 -26.56
CA LEU A 729 4.96 25.42 -25.64
C LEU A 729 3.95 24.40 -26.09
N PHE A 730 4.34 23.13 -26.16
CA PHE A 730 3.45 22.06 -26.58
C PHE A 730 3.79 20.75 -25.87
N GLN A 731 2.80 19.89 -25.77
CA GLN A 731 2.90 18.55 -25.22
C GLN A 731 2.60 17.53 -26.30
N VAL A 732 3.37 16.48 -26.35
CA VAL A 732 3.19 15.33 -27.23
C VAL A 732 2.71 14.16 -26.38
N PHE A 733 1.63 13.51 -26.82
CA PHE A 733 1.03 12.36 -26.15
C PHE A 733 1.41 11.04 -26.82
N GLU A 734 1.56 11.06 -28.17
CA GLU A 734 1.94 9.90 -28.97
C GLU A 734 3.08 10.25 -29.90
N THR A 735 3.99 9.31 -30.17
CA THR A 735 5.12 9.52 -31.10
C THR A 735 4.63 10.00 -32.46
N CYS A 736 5.14 11.11 -32.92
CA CYS A 736 4.75 11.74 -34.16
C CYS A 736 5.90 12.53 -34.81
N THR A 737 5.77 12.86 -36.06
CA THR A 737 6.77 13.65 -36.81
C THR A 737 6.21 15.00 -37.24
N LEU A 738 6.80 16.11 -36.81
CA LEU A 738 6.49 17.43 -37.35
C LEU A 738 7.15 17.58 -38.70
N LYS A 739 6.37 17.45 -39.76
CA LYS A 739 6.84 17.52 -41.14
C LYS A 739 7.18 18.95 -41.55
N THR A 740 6.23 19.84 -41.35
CA THR A 740 6.38 21.25 -41.79
C THR A 740 5.73 22.21 -40.82
N VAL A 741 6.24 23.42 -40.81
CA VAL A 741 5.61 24.63 -40.25
C VAL A 741 5.63 25.77 -41.23
N LYS A 742 4.68 26.68 -41.12
CA LYS A 742 4.57 27.90 -41.94
C LYS A 742 4.99 29.14 -41.16
N VAL A 743 5.82 29.97 -41.74
CA VAL A 743 6.30 31.21 -41.15
C VAL A 743 6.09 32.39 -42.10
N TYR A 744 6.05 33.62 -41.56
CA TYR A 744 5.91 34.85 -42.32
C TYR A 744 6.95 35.86 -41.85
N THR A 745 7.69 36.48 -42.77
CA THR A 745 8.72 37.47 -42.44
C THR A 745 8.73 38.67 -43.40
N ASP A 746 9.12 39.85 -42.89
CA ASP A 746 9.38 41.06 -43.68
C ASP A 746 10.86 41.28 -43.98
N ARG A 747 11.75 40.36 -43.53
CA ARG A 747 13.20 40.46 -43.68
C ARG A 747 13.77 39.10 -44.11
N PRO A 748 14.46 39.04 -45.25
CA PRO A 748 15.16 37.80 -45.64
C PRO A 748 16.38 37.58 -44.74
N GLY A 749 16.72 36.31 -44.47
CA GLY A 749 17.93 35.97 -43.71
C GLY A 749 17.83 34.63 -43.02
N ASN A 750 18.94 34.22 -42.46
CA ASN A 750 19.04 32.96 -41.70
C ASN A 750 18.34 33.02 -40.36
N ARG A 751 17.57 31.98 -40.00
CA ARG A 751 17.07 31.66 -38.66
C ARG A 751 17.46 30.26 -38.32
N GLU A 752 17.86 30.04 -37.07
CA GLU A 752 18.05 28.74 -36.51
C GLU A 752 16.82 28.43 -35.68
N ILE A 753 16.03 27.47 -36.14
CA ILE A 753 14.88 26.98 -35.39
C ILE A 753 15.36 25.98 -34.39
N GLN A 754 14.94 26.06 -33.15
CA GLN A 754 15.38 25.20 -32.06
C GLN A 754 14.20 24.52 -31.39
N LEU A 755 14.33 23.20 -31.20
CA LEU A 755 13.49 22.38 -30.32
C LEU A 755 14.22 22.15 -28.99
N LYS A 756 13.55 22.40 -27.90
CA LYS A 756 14.09 22.19 -26.54
C LYS A 756 13.09 21.45 -25.67
N THR A 757 13.61 20.79 -24.62
CA THR A 757 12.75 20.30 -23.52
C THR A 757 12.09 21.50 -22.82
N SER A 758 11.06 21.24 -22.03
CA SER A 758 10.43 22.27 -21.17
C SER A 758 11.42 22.91 -20.18
N THR A 759 12.52 22.24 -19.85
CA THR A 759 13.61 22.74 -18.99
C THR A 759 14.69 23.51 -19.74
N GLY A 760 14.59 23.66 -21.09
CA GLY A 760 15.47 24.46 -21.93
C GLY A 760 16.65 23.73 -22.57
N THR A 761 16.78 22.41 -22.40
CA THR A 761 17.83 21.62 -23.07
C THR A 761 17.55 21.54 -24.57
N LEU A 762 18.52 21.89 -25.41
CA LEU A 762 18.43 21.78 -26.86
C LEU A 762 18.39 20.31 -27.28
N LEU A 763 17.40 19.93 -28.07
CA LEU A 763 17.23 18.60 -28.63
C LEU A 763 17.55 18.53 -30.12
N MET A 764 17.01 19.48 -30.89
CA MET A 764 17.19 19.57 -32.33
C MET A 764 17.27 21.04 -32.76
N ASP A 765 18.00 21.30 -33.81
CA ASP A 765 18.06 22.61 -34.45
C ASP A 765 18.21 22.52 -35.98
N THR A 766 17.80 23.58 -36.65
CA THR A 766 17.96 23.69 -38.12
C THR A 766 18.21 25.15 -38.47
N LEU A 767 19.34 25.38 -39.13
CA LEU A 767 19.67 26.67 -39.69
C LEU A 767 19.08 26.78 -41.15
N ILE A 768 18.17 27.74 -41.34
CA ILE A 768 17.46 27.89 -42.60
C ILE A 768 17.43 29.35 -43.05
N PHE A 769 17.65 29.61 -44.34
CA PHE A 769 17.41 30.93 -44.95
C PHE A 769 15.93 31.08 -45.26
N ILE A 770 15.30 32.09 -44.67
CA ILE A 770 13.87 32.41 -44.88
C ILE A 770 13.81 33.65 -45.77
N PRO A 771 13.28 33.55 -47.01
CA PRO A 771 13.05 34.69 -47.89
C PRO A 771 11.95 35.59 -47.33
N ILE A 772 11.79 36.77 -47.89
CA ILE A 772 10.71 37.70 -47.56
C ILE A 772 9.36 37.06 -47.88
N ASP A 773 8.32 37.34 -47.07
CA ASP A 773 6.94 36.88 -47.19
C ASP A 773 6.70 35.50 -46.54
N THR A 774 5.94 34.62 -47.15
CA THR A 774 5.48 33.33 -46.57
C THR A 774 6.46 32.19 -46.98
N THR A 775 6.84 31.42 -46.01
CA THR A 775 7.71 30.21 -46.23
C THR A 775 7.15 29.01 -45.47
N ILE A 776 7.10 27.85 -46.14
CA ILE A 776 6.86 26.55 -45.49
C ILE A 776 8.24 25.93 -45.25
N ILE A 777 8.50 25.62 -44.00
CA ILE A 777 9.79 25.03 -43.56
C ILE A 777 9.58 23.54 -43.37
N GLN A 778 10.44 22.73 -43.98
CA GLN A 778 10.52 21.31 -43.79
C GLN A 778 11.41 21.03 -42.57
N LEU A 779 10.87 20.37 -41.52
CA LEU A 779 11.57 20.03 -40.31
C LEU A 779 11.84 18.52 -40.25
N ASN A 780 10.82 17.69 -40.46
CA ASN A 780 10.86 16.22 -40.32
C ASN A 780 11.41 15.80 -38.95
N TRP A 781 10.98 16.49 -37.89
CA TRP A 781 11.41 16.22 -36.54
C TRP A 781 10.49 15.21 -35.88
N GLU A 782 11.05 14.10 -35.41
CA GLU A 782 10.35 13.09 -34.65
C GLU A 782 10.24 13.48 -33.16
N PHE A 783 9.07 13.34 -32.58
CA PHE A 783 8.80 13.60 -31.18
C PHE A 783 8.35 12.32 -30.49
N THR A 784 8.88 12.07 -29.31
CA THR A 784 8.35 11.09 -28.36
C THR A 784 7.42 11.80 -27.36
N PRO A 785 6.57 11.07 -26.59
CA PRO A 785 5.75 11.69 -25.55
C PRO A 785 6.57 12.54 -24.59
N GLY A 786 6.10 13.78 -24.33
CA GLY A 786 6.83 14.74 -23.50
C GLY A 786 6.39 16.20 -23.68
N ASN A 787 7.02 17.11 -22.95
CA ASN A 787 6.76 18.54 -23.00
C ASN A 787 7.94 19.26 -23.67
N TYR A 788 7.62 20.11 -24.65
CA TYR A 788 8.61 20.71 -25.53
C TYR A 788 8.36 22.21 -25.75
N THR A 789 9.41 22.89 -26.22
CA THR A 789 9.31 24.26 -26.71
C THR A 789 9.97 24.36 -28.08
N ILE A 790 9.32 25.10 -29.01
CA ILE A 790 9.89 25.42 -30.33
C ILE A 790 10.05 26.94 -30.46
N GLY A 791 11.24 27.37 -30.82
CA GLY A 791 11.58 28.80 -30.92
C GLY A 791 12.72 29.06 -31.92
N THR A 792 13.37 30.24 -31.84
CA THR A 792 14.51 30.59 -32.67
C THR A 792 15.72 31.00 -31.84
N ASN A 793 16.92 30.81 -32.39
CA ASN A 793 18.14 31.25 -31.74
C ASN A 793 18.37 32.76 -31.92
N SER A 794 18.40 33.48 -30.80
CA SER A 794 18.56 34.94 -30.81
C SER A 794 19.91 35.43 -31.36
N ALA A 795 20.97 34.68 -31.19
CA ALA A 795 22.30 35.03 -31.73
C ALA A 795 22.36 34.98 -33.25
N VAL A 796 21.68 34.02 -33.87
CA VAL A 796 21.52 33.96 -35.34
C VAL A 796 20.58 35.05 -35.81
N ASN A 797 19.52 35.37 -35.07
CA ASN A 797 18.59 36.47 -35.42
C ASN A 797 19.28 37.84 -35.47
N GLN A 798 20.32 38.08 -34.70
CA GLN A 798 21.13 39.31 -34.76
C GLN A 798 21.79 39.55 -36.13
N GLN A 799 22.01 38.50 -36.90
CA GLN A 799 22.68 38.56 -38.20
C GLN A 799 21.70 38.91 -39.36
N ILE A 800 20.41 39.04 -39.07
CA ILE A 800 19.41 39.43 -40.09
C ILE A 800 19.66 40.85 -40.56
N PRO A 801 19.84 41.09 -41.89
CA PRO A 801 20.15 42.41 -42.43
C PRO A 801 19.09 43.47 -42.01
N ASN A 802 19.59 44.64 -41.62
CA ASN A 802 18.77 45.79 -41.22
C ASN A 802 17.76 45.46 -40.05
N ASN A 803 18.10 44.57 -39.17
CA ASN A 803 17.34 44.22 -38.00
C ASN A 803 17.51 45.28 -36.89
N ALA A 804 16.74 46.36 -36.97
CA ALA A 804 16.80 47.45 -35.96
C ALA A 804 16.48 46.97 -34.52
N ASN A 805 15.85 45.80 -34.35
CA ASN A 805 15.42 45.22 -33.08
C ASN A 805 16.40 44.11 -32.60
N GLY A 806 17.67 44.14 -33.03
CA GLY A 806 18.68 43.21 -32.51
C GLY A 806 18.32 41.75 -32.70
N ASN A 807 17.99 41.07 -31.62
CA ASN A 807 17.76 39.61 -31.55
C ASN A 807 16.42 39.14 -32.12
N SER A 808 15.55 40.04 -32.58
CA SER A 808 14.23 39.66 -33.10
C SER A 808 14.32 38.74 -34.32
N PRO A 809 13.57 37.64 -34.37
CA PRO A 809 13.53 36.76 -35.54
C PRO A 809 12.81 37.45 -36.73
N ARG A 810 12.16 38.56 -36.54
CA ARG A 810 11.34 39.25 -37.55
C ARG A 810 10.31 38.32 -38.20
N LEU A 811 9.80 37.34 -37.42
CA LEU A 811 8.70 36.48 -37.80
C LEU A 811 7.38 37.02 -37.25
N LYS A 812 6.26 36.79 -37.95
CA LYS A 812 4.95 37.23 -37.51
C LYS A 812 4.51 36.46 -36.26
N ARG A 813 3.83 37.14 -35.35
CA ARG A 813 3.13 36.62 -34.20
C ARG A 813 1.73 37.19 -34.11
N ASN A 814 0.83 36.46 -33.40
CA ASN A 814 -0.46 37.00 -33.01
C ASN A 814 -0.46 37.39 -31.54
N ASN A 815 -1.04 38.52 -31.19
CA ASN A 815 -1.31 38.97 -29.81
C ASN A 815 -2.82 39.23 -29.59
N SER A 816 -3.64 38.71 -30.47
CA SER A 816 -5.09 38.61 -30.35
C SER A 816 -5.62 37.52 -31.28
N GLY A 817 -6.83 37.02 -31.00
CA GLY A 817 -7.41 35.90 -31.77
C GLY A 817 -6.62 34.58 -31.56
N VAL A 818 -6.08 34.39 -30.38
CA VAL A 818 -5.39 33.16 -29.95
C VAL A 818 -6.31 32.43 -28.98
N SER A 819 -6.47 31.13 -29.18
CA SER A 819 -7.34 30.27 -28.36
C SER A 819 -6.60 28.95 -28.05
N TYR A 820 -5.72 28.97 -27.09
CA TYR A 820 -5.10 27.75 -26.57
C TYR A 820 -6.09 26.92 -25.73
N PRO A 821 -5.94 25.61 -25.68
CA PRO A 821 -4.97 24.79 -26.43
C PRO A 821 -5.43 24.55 -27.89
N TYR A 822 -4.45 24.34 -28.80
CA TYR A 822 -4.70 23.81 -30.15
C TYR A 822 -4.38 22.34 -30.12
N ILE A 823 -5.41 21.49 -30.13
CA ILE A 823 -5.29 20.05 -29.92
C ILE A 823 -5.35 19.31 -31.26
N LEU A 824 -4.38 18.44 -31.51
CA LEU A 824 -4.52 17.32 -32.43
C LEU A 824 -4.74 16.09 -31.52
N GLN A 825 -5.98 15.62 -31.52
CA GLN A 825 -6.46 14.65 -30.54
C GLN A 825 -5.54 13.45 -30.42
N ASP A 826 -5.22 13.04 -29.20
CA ASP A 826 -4.36 11.92 -28.81
C ASP A 826 -2.91 11.98 -29.32
N VAL A 827 -2.54 13.02 -30.07
CA VAL A 827 -1.20 13.15 -30.66
C VAL A 827 -0.40 14.27 -30.00
N LEU A 828 -0.89 15.50 -30.06
CA LEU A 828 -0.23 16.62 -29.40
C LEU A 828 -1.20 17.77 -29.06
N SER A 829 -0.78 18.60 -28.11
CA SER A 829 -1.47 19.82 -27.73
C SER A 829 -0.50 21.00 -27.67
N ILE A 830 -0.77 22.05 -28.42
CA ILE A 830 -0.04 23.30 -28.32
C ILE A 830 -0.76 24.15 -27.25
N ASN A 831 -0.10 24.31 -26.10
CA ASN A 831 -0.78 24.71 -24.86
C ASN A 831 -0.64 26.19 -24.55
N ASN A 832 0.47 26.84 -24.95
CA ASN A 832 0.79 28.20 -24.54
C ASN A 832 1.96 28.76 -25.33
N SER A 833 2.33 29.97 -25.01
CA SER A 833 3.61 30.57 -25.39
C SER A 833 4.36 31.06 -24.15
N GLU A 834 5.68 31.27 -24.25
CA GLU A 834 6.48 31.87 -23.16
C GLU A 834 5.97 33.25 -22.70
N GLN A 835 5.15 33.95 -23.48
CA GLN A 835 4.54 35.25 -23.13
C GLN A 835 3.08 35.13 -22.67
N GLY A 836 2.63 33.89 -22.40
CA GLY A 836 1.28 33.62 -21.94
C GLY A 836 0.27 33.32 -23.05
N PRO A 837 -1.00 33.02 -22.67
CA PRO A 837 -2.01 32.45 -23.58
C PRO A 837 -2.57 33.45 -24.60
N SER A 838 -2.24 34.72 -24.48
CA SER A 838 -2.71 35.74 -25.43
C SER A 838 -1.83 35.89 -26.68
N VAL A 839 -0.66 35.20 -26.73
CA VAL A 839 0.29 35.37 -27.83
C VAL A 839 0.57 34.01 -28.48
N TYR A 840 0.54 33.98 -29.83
CA TYR A 840 0.95 32.82 -30.64
C TYR A 840 2.21 33.17 -31.43
N TYR A 841 3.26 32.39 -31.32
CA TYR A 841 4.56 32.64 -31.91
C TYR A 841 4.82 31.78 -33.14
N TYR A 842 5.13 32.41 -34.21
CA TYR A 842 5.86 32.18 -35.43
C TYR A 842 5.46 30.98 -36.28
N PHE A 843 5.19 29.84 -35.71
CA PHE A 843 5.05 28.57 -36.40
C PHE A 843 3.59 28.21 -36.58
N TYR A 844 3.08 28.53 -37.77
CA TYR A 844 1.68 28.30 -38.14
C TYR A 844 1.54 27.01 -38.93
N ASP A 845 0.34 26.49 -39.08
CA ASP A 845 -0.04 25.40 -39.97
C ASP A 845 0.93 24.21 -39.87
N TRP A 846 1.06 23.69 -38.66
CA TRP A 846 1.87 22.51 -38.41
C TRP A 846 1.29 21.34 -39.17
N GLN A 847 2.11 20.63 -39.94
CA GLN A 847 1.74 19.39 -40.56
C GLN A 847 2.42 18.26 -39.79
N VAL A 848 1.64 17.48 -39.07
CA VAL A 848 2.09 16.43 -38.14
C VAL A 848 1.73 15.07 -38.71
N GLU A 849 2.72 14.24 -38.94
CA GLU A 849 2.55 12.87 -39.39
C GLU A 849 2.45 11.95 -38.18
N LYS A 850 1.38 11.18 -38.12
CA LYS A 850 1.15 10.09 -37.19
C LYS A 850 1.41 8.77 -37.91
N ALA A 851 2.14 7.84 -37.26
CA ALA A 851 2.31 6.48 -37.78
C ALA A 851 0.97 5.74 -37.74
N GLY A 852 0.72 4.92 -38.74
CA GLY A 852 -0.45 4.05 -38.75
C GLY A 852 -0.20 2.77 -37.96
N ILE A 853 -1.30 2.11 -37.58
CA ILE A 853 -1.27 0.81 -36.90
C ILE A 853 -1.42 -0.29 -37.97
N ASN A 854 -0.55 -1.29 -37.95
CA ASN A 854 -0.63 -2.44 -38.83
C ASN A 854 -1.63 -3.45 -38.26
N CYS A 855 -2.80 -3.58 -38.87
CA CYS A 855 -3.78 -4.58 -38.54
C CYS A 855 -3.59 -5.81 -39.43
N LEU A 856 -3.60 -6.98 -38.81
CA LEU A 856 -3.29 -8.26 -39.44
C LEU A 856 -4.55 -9.12 -39.60
N SER A 857 -4.66 -9.86 -40.71
CA SER A 857 -5.63 -10.94 -40.80
C SER A 857 -5.17 -12.16 -39.99
N GLU A 858 -5.97 -13.21 -39.95
CA GLU A 858 -5.46 -14.53 -39.56
C GLU A 858 -4.49 -15.09 -40.61
N LEU A 859 -3.63 -16.00 -40.19
CA LEU A 859 -2.67 -16.68 -41.06
C LEU A 859 -3.36 -17.68 -41.99
N THR A 860 -2.98 -17.68 -43.26
CA THR A 860 -3.45 -18.66 -44.27
C THR A 860 -2.22 -19.46 -44.77
N PRO A 861 -2.23 -20.82 -44.71
CA PRO A 861 -1.17 -21.69 -45.24
C PRO A 861 -1.14 -21.74 -46.75
#